data_55d8966c216b17299ff67794abf0263f
#
_entry.id   55d8966c216b17299ff67794abf0263f
#
_cell.length_a   1.000
_cell.length_b   1.000
_cell.length_c   1.000
_cell.angle_alpha   90.00
_cell.angle_beta   90.00
_cell.angle_gamma   90.00
#
_symmetry.space_group_name_H-M   'P 1'
#
loop_
_entity.id
_entity.type
_entity.pdbx_description
1 polymer ?
#
loop_
_entity_poly.entity_id
_entity_poly.type
_entity_poly.pdbx_seq_one_letter_code
_entity_poly.pdbx_strand_id
1 'polypeptide(L)'
;MENSTGLRYFLLFTFIALILDVRAQEIVDIKLSYNQGLLVNRFILTDSTSVNLNYSRPLYSFLLNNNSRNSSGVNVAINGTGYIQIYDNWLQVKYNPSDTSAAGWKGDLIFKNTGKDTLIIGNVVPYGEDSTSVYITGKGPSNLARAWLFRPGYKPVRVILPDNAWEMGYSSFVTGSEYSVCSVIRRQSVEQGQKKRYESVLPPEASVSFSMYTELYKGDWQNGLRKVFRDRYIYDVEEFDNSLFERDDLAWIKESYLIILQMAWDREFFDRFSGKYTYADFLKKWFTLFGNIDVFGIWPTWPRLGLDQRNQWDLYRDLPGGTQQLRSFVKMSQLSGTRFFISYNPWDNSTRKEEHFKGMAKLISETEADGVVLDTRGNSGPELQEAVDSVRKGVIMYSEGMATPRDMQGIISGRVHNAILMSPELNLNKLIKPDFAIFRVCDVGEDILHREIAIAFFNGYGTELNMFRPGGRGESFDRDIDFLSRTTFILRQNSDAFLDKDWTPLISTATDGVYVNRWRSGEKTIFTVLNMRPEGLKGKMFTSERSEGIHYVSLWNHESVNPEVSNGKAFIPVTAEGWDTSFSDTRREGSVDCIAEFPCLIGAEIAGDSIKVRSESGGSLLLWKGNPAQKNTCKEIKMPCDTSMRIKDLFGYYEGKIVLQLIEDKKLKDEVILRISGNEQRIISKVIPTVRSEVLPAEMVLVPGSNVLMELTGGDDFIPYPDLPGNGIVVDSFIIDRYPVTNAQYYEFITLSGYRPSDTSGYLRHWQSGMFKQGQDKYPVVNLSYEDMSSYARWAGKRLPTQAEWQLAAQGTDKRRWPWGNDFHATYCNNSFGRQTPVDAFPKG
;
A
#
# COMPACT_ATOMS: atom_id res chain seq x y z
N MET A 1 -57.08 -28.89 20.26
CA MET A 1 -55.95 -28.02 20.69
C MET A 1 -55.13 -28.83 21.69
N GLU A 2 -54.38 -29.76 21.27
CA GLU A 2 -53.39 -30.51 22.06
C GLU A 2 -52.67 -31.37 21.06
N ASN A 3 -51.42 -30.95 20.67
CA ASN A 3 -50.39 -31.74 20.00
C ASN A 3 -49.36 -30.87 19.27
N SER A 4 -49.05 -29.69 19.76
CA SER A 4 -47.96 -28.88 19.15
C SER A 4 -46.76 -28.58 20.07
N THR A 5 -46.82 -29.04 21.32
CA THR A 5 -45.76 -28.79 22.33
C THR A 5 -44.66 -29.89 22.33
N GLY A 6 -45.05 -31.16 21.98
CA GLY A 6 -44.06 -32.25 21.97
C GLY A 6 -43.03 -32.20 20.85
N LEU A 7 -43.39 -31.64 19.70
CA LEU A 7 -42.49 -31.57 18.54
C LEU A 7 -41.44 -30.43 18.65
N ARG A 8 -41.78 -29.39 19.41
CA ARG A 8 -40.83 -28.29 19.68
C ARG A 8 -39.75 -28.66 20.68
N TYR A 9 -40.05 -29.48 21.66
CA TYR A 9 -39.06 -29.97 22.61
C TYR A 9 -38.15 -31.07 22.01
N PHE A 10 -38.64 -31.87 21.09
CA PHE A 10 -37.83 -32.89 20.39
C PHE A 10 -36.87 -32.24 19.38
N LEU A 11 -37.27 -31.18 18.69
CA LEU A 11 -36.39 -30.41 17.80
C LEU A 11 -35.37 -29.56 18.58
N LEU A 12 -35.71 -29.04 19.79
CA LEU A 12 -34.80 -28.31 20.64
C LEU A 12 -33.75 -29.23 21.28
N PHE A 13 -34.14 -30.49 21.65
CA PHE A 13 -33.19 -31.47 22.18
C PHE A 13 -32.30 -32.07 21.10
N THR A 14 -32.77 -32.21 19.86
CA THR A 14 -31.95 -32.65 18.74
C THR A 14 -31.01 -31.52 18.26
N PHE A 15 -31.40 -30.26 18.36
CA PHE A 15 -30.51 -29.12 18.10
C PHE A 15 -29.49 -28.90 19.21
N ILE A 16 -29.84 -29.14 20.48
CA ILE A 16 -28.92 -29.09 21.62
C ILE A 16 -27.98 -30.31 21.62
N ALA A 17 -28.42 -31.49 21.13
CA ALA A 17 -27.55 -32.66 20.99
C ALA A 17 -26.61 -32.56 19.77
N LEU A 18 -26.88 -31.68 18.81
CA LEU A 18 -25.96 -31.37 17.67
C LEU A 18 -24.96 -30.23 17.94
N ILE A 19 -25.08 -29.55 19.10
CA ILE A 19 -24.08 -28.62 19.63
C ILE A 19 -23.12 -29.32 20.62
N LEU A 20 -23.28 -30.65 20.79
CA LEU A 20 -22.28 -31.38 21.55
C LEU A 20 -20.97 -31.51 20.79
N ASP A 21 -20.08 -30.62 21.16
CA ASP A 21 -18.69 -30.91 21.42
C ASP A 21 -17.92 -31.56 20.26
N VAL A 22 -17.67 -30.81 19.19
CA VAL A 22 -16.42 -31.03 18.48
C VAL A 22 -15.32 -30.43 19.36
N ARG A 23 -14.98 -31.12 20.46
CA ARG A 23 -13.73 -30.81 21.16
C ARG A 23 -12.64 -30.90 20.12
N ALA A 24 -11.90 -29.80 19.97
CA ALA A 24 -10.71 -29.81 19.14
C ALA A 24 -9.84 -30.99 19.60
N GLN A 25 -9.51 -31.87 18.68
CA GLN A 25 -8.67 -33.03 18.99
C GLN A 25 -7.30 -32.51 19.42
N GLU A 26 -6.87 -32.86 20.64
CA GLU A 26 -5.60 -32.41 21.20
C GLU A 26 -4.63 -33.58 21.27
N ILE A 27 -3.33 -33.28 21.18
CA ILE A 27 -2.27 -34.26 21.37
C ILE A 27 -2.14 -34.51 22.86
N VAL A 28 -2.30 -35.77 23.27
CA VAL A 28 -2.10 -36.22 24.66
C VAL A 28 -0.79 -36.95 24.84
N ASP A 29 -0.17 -37.48 23.77
CA ASP A 29 1.14 -38.14 23.85
C ASP A 29 1.84 -38.12 22.48
N ILE A 30 3.19 -38.14 22.53
CA ILE A 30 4.05 -38.27 21.35
C ILE A 30 4.80 -39.60 21.44
N LYS A 31 4.59 -40.46 20.46
CA LYS A 31 5.33 -41.73 20.41
C LYS A 31 6.67 -41.53 19.74
N LEU A 32 7.71 -41.76 20.53
CA LEU A 32 9.10 -41.66 20.16
C LEU A 32 9.70 -43.04 19.88
N SER A 33 10.55 -43.12 18.87
CA SER A 33 11.51 -44.21 18.73
C SER A 33 12.92 -43.71 19.12
N TYR A 34 13.72 -44.55 19.71
CA TYR A 34 15.05 -44.19 20.24
C TYR A 34 16.18 -45.13 19.76
N ASN A 35 15.89 -46.08 18.87
CA ASN A 35 16.92 -47.04 18.37
C ASN A 35 17.90 -46.37 17.39
N GLN A 36 17.46 -45.34 16.66
CA GLN A 36 18.27 -44.62 15.68
C GLN A 36 18.29 -43.10 15.95
N GLY A 37 18.33 -42.72 17.23
CA GLY A 37 18.14 -41.35 17.66
C GLY A 37 16.73 -41.10 18.17
N LEU A 38 16.47 -39.89 18.64
CA LEU A 38 15.17 -39.51 19.17
C LEU A 38 14.27 -39.01 18.04
N LEU A 39 13.38 -39.90 17.54
CA LEU A 39 12.52 -39.66 16.38
C LEU A 39 11.05 -39.74 16.77
N VAL A 40 10.25 -38.91 16.17
CA VAL A 40 8.79 -38.88 16.31
C VAL A 40 8.16 -39.68 15.18
N ASN A 41 7.25 -40.59 15.51
CA ASN A 41 6.56 -41.44 14.55
C ASN A 41 5.07 -41.17 14.47
N ARG A 42 4.44 -40.84 15.59
CA ARG A 42 3.00 -40.57 15.66
C ARG A 42 2.62 -39.75 16.88
N PHE A 43 1.46 -39.16 16.81
CA PHE A 43 0.80 -38.42 17.89
C PHE A 43 -0.44 -39.17 18.34
N ILE A 44 -0.69 -39.24 19.63
CA ILE A 44 -1.90 -39.82 20.23
C ILE A 44 -2.83 -38.69 20.60
N LEU A 45 -4.10 -38.82 20.29
CA LEU A 45 -5.13 -37.79 20.49
C LEU A 45 -6.00 -38.09 21.71
N THR A 46 -6.77 -37.10 22.13
CA THR A 46 -7.68 -37.18 23.27
C THR A 46 -8.71 -38.30 23.19
N ASP A 47 -9.10 -38.70 21.98
CA ASP A 47 -10.02 -39.82 21.73
C ASP A 47 -9.28 -41.19 21.62
N SER A 48 -8.00 -41.25 21.96
CA SER A 48 -7.11 -42.40 21.80
C SER A 48 -6.82 -42.80 20.35
N THR A 49 -7.26 -42.03 19.36
CA THR A 49 -6.84 -42.22 17.97
C THR A 49 -5.39 -41.74 17.78
N SER A 50 -4.79 -42.07 16.68
CA SER A 50 -3.43 -41.68 16.39
C SER A 50 -3.28 -41.04 15.01
N VAL A 51 -2.45 -39.98 14.94
CA VAL A 51 -1.97 -39.36 13.72
C VAL A 51 -0.57 -39.90 13.42
N ASN A 52 -0.46 -40.73 12.41
CA ASN A 52 0.82 -41.28 11.99
C ASN A 52 1.53 -40.30 11.05
N LEU A 53 2.84 -40.23 11.20
CA LEU A 53 3.68 -39.48 10.25
C LEU A 53 4.00 -40.35 9.04
N ASN A 54 4.11 -39.75 7.86
CA ASN A 54 4.51 -40.44 6.63
C ASN A 54 5.94 -41.02 6.72
N TYR A 55 6.78 -40.34 7.52
CA TYR A 55 8.13 -40.76 7.86
C TYR A 55 8.51 -40.21 9.24
N SER A 56 9.40 -40.93 9.93
CA SER A 56 9.88 -40.47 11.24
C SER A 56 10.69 -39.21 11.13
N ARG A 57 10.45 -38.26 12.03
CA ARG A 57 11.12 -36.95 12.06
C ARG A 57 12.01 -36.85 13.29
N PRO A 58 13.17 -36.14 13.20
CA PRO A 58 13.90 -35.79 14.41
C PRO A 58 12.98 -34.97 15.33
N LEU A 59 13.12 -35.12 16.62
CA LEU A 59 12.35 -34.36 17.60
C LEU A 59 12.75 -32.89 17.59
N TYR A 60 14.04 -32.60 17.35
CA TYR A 60 14.58 -31.24 17.24
C TYR A 60 15.82 -31.20 16.35
N SER A 61 16.15 -30.00 15.87
CA SER A 61 17.45 -29.65 15.28
C SER A 61 17.99 -28.37 15.93
N PHE A 62 19.31 -28.18 15.83
CA PHE A 62 19.98 -26.98 16.35
C PHE A 62 21.36 -26.80 15.69
N LEU A 63 21.99 -25.66 15.93
CA LEU A 63 23.38 -25.42 15.58
C LEU A 63 24.26 -25.59 16.83
N LEU A 64 25.29 -26.40 16.70
CA LEU A 64 26.38 -26.50 17.67
C LEU A 64 27.63 -25.88 17.05
N ASN A 65 28.08 -24.75 17.55
CA ASN A 65 29.25 -24.02 17.02
C ASN A 65 29.11 -23.82 15.48
N ASN A 66 27.94 -23.37 15.00
CA ASN A 66 27.56 -23.18 13.59
C ASN A 66 27.44 -24.48 12.75
N ASN A 67 27.59 -25.64 13.33
CA ASN A 67 27.41 -26.94 12.67
C ASN A 67 25.98 -27.46 12.95
N SER A 68 25.28 -27.88 11.93
CA SER A 68 23.92 -28.42 12.06
C SER A 68 23.98 -29.78 12.79
N ARG A 69 23.11 -29.95 13.77
CA ARG A 69 22.87 -31.18 14.54
C ARG A 69 21.37 -31.39 14.66
N ASN A 70 20.94 -32.62 14.77
CA ASN A 70 19.58 -32.99 15.08
C ASN A 70 19.53 -34.23 15.99
N SER A 71 18.34 -34.60 16.44
CA SER A 71 18.14 -35.71 17.36
C SER A 71 18.21 -37.11 16.71
N SER A 72 18.37 -37.21 15.38
CA SER A 72 18.51 -38.47 14.67
C SER A 72 19.97 -38.93 14.66
N GLY A 73 20.20 -40.28 14.65
CA GLY A 73 21.54 -40.82 14.54
C GLY A 73 22.42 -40.72 15.79
N VAL A 74 21.92 -40.15 16.87
CA VAL A 74 22.63 -39.99 18.14
C VAL A 74 22.04 -40.96 19.18
N ASN A 75 22.88 -41.71 19.85
CA ASN A 75 22.45 -42.69 20.88
C ASN A 75 21.63 -42.00 21.97
N VAL A 76 20.57 -42.69 22.39
CA VAL A 76 19.65 -42.24 23.41
C VAL A 76 19.75 -43.05 24.67
N ALA A 77 20.00 -42.41 25.79
CA ALA A 77 19.89 -43.00 27.12
C ALA A 77 18.56 -42.58 27.76
N ILE A 78 17.89 -43.53 28.41
CA ILE A 78 16.63 -43.26 29.13
C ILE A 78 16.98 -42.89 30.58
N ASN A 79 16.42 -41.81 31.09
CA ASN A 79 16.59 -41.34 32.46
C ASN A 79 15.19 -41.00 33.07
N GLY A 80 14.64 -41.98 33.78
CA GLY A 80 13.26 -41.90 34.25
C GLY A 80 12.27 -41.79 33.07
N THR A 81 11.50 -40.72 33.03
CA THR A 81 10.58 -40.40 31.90
C THR A 81 11.27 -39.62 30.79
N GLY A 82 12.53 -39.17 30.99
CA GLY A 82 13.25 -38.32 30.03
C GLY A 82 14.27 -39.12 29.18
N TYR A 83 14.78 -38.44 28.18
CA TYR A 83 15.74 -38.97 27.20
C TYR A 83 16.97 -38.08 27.17
N ILE A 84 18.14 -38.69 27.11
CA ILE A 84 19.44 -38.00 27.07
C ILE A 84 20.20 -38.40 25.81
N GLN A 85 20.71 -37.40 25.10
CA GLN A 85 21.65 -37.55 23.98
C GLN A 85 22.93 -36.78 24.26
N ILE A 86 24.06 -37.27 23.80
CA ILE A 86 25.37 -36.61 23.96
C ILE A 86 25.94 -36.35 22.57
N TYR A 87 26.21 -35.09 22.29
CA TYR A 87 26.80 -34.62 21.03
C TYR A 87 28.25 -34.25 21.22
N ASP A 88 29.10 -34.76 20.32
CA ASP A 88 30.52 -34.47 20.24
C ASP A 88 31.26 -34.70 21.59
N ASN A 89 30.74 -35.58 22.48
CA ASN A 89 31.19 -35.88 23.86
C ASN A 89 31.18 -34.70 24.85
N TRP A 90 30.61 -33.52 24.46
CA TRP A 90 30.69 -32.29 25.27
C TRP A 90 29.33 -31.65 25.57
N LEU A 91 28.34 -31.87 24.72
CA LEU A 91 27.01 -31.31 24.89
C LEU A 91 26.04 -32.43 25.27
N GLN A 92 25.48 -32.35 26.45
CA GLN A 92 24.34 -33.19 26.85
C GLN A 92 23.04 -32.47 26.55
N VAL A 93 22.15 -33.14 25.81
CA VAL A 93 20.77 -32.67 25.56
C VAL A 93 19.81 -33.62 26.26
N LYS A 94 19.03 -33.08 27.20
CA LYS A 94 18.00 -33.83 27.93
C LYS A 94 16.63 -33.38 27.44
N TYR A 95 15.79 -34.31 27.02
CA TYR A 95 14.41 -34.10 26.69
C TYR A 95 13.51 -34.70 27.77
N ASN A 96 12.62 -33.86 28.33
CA ASN A 96 11.63 -34.26 29.32
C ASN A 96 10.25 -34.09 28.72
N PRO A 97 9.55 -35.18 28.33
CA PRO A 97 8.14 -35.05 27.96
C PRO A 97 7.33 -34.62 29.19
N SER A 98 6.40 -33.72 29.00
CA SER A 98 5.49 -33.21 30.01
C SER A 98 4.04 -33.51 29.59
N ASP A 99 3.11 -33.36 30.52
CA ASP A 99 1.70 -33.54 30.23
C ASP A 99 1.15 -32.42 29.33
N THR A 100 -0.07 -32.64 28.80
CA THR A 100 -0.84 -31.64 28.06
C THR A 100 -1.03 -30.37 28.90
N SER A 101 -0.75 -29.23 28.27
CA SER A 101 -1.06 -27.91 28.83
C SER A 101 -2.20 -27.27 28.05
N ALA A 102 -2.77 -26.18 28.53
CA ALA A 102 -3.74 -25.37 27.77
C ALA A 102 -3.18 -24.92 26.40
N ALA A 103 -1.85 -24.89 26.25
CA ALA A 103 -1.14 -24.52 25.02
C ALA A 103 -0.77 -25.74 24.13
N GLY A 104 -1.40 -26.88 24.31
CA GLY A 104 -1.10 -28.12 23.60
C GLY A 104 -0.11 -29.04 24.34
N TRP A 105 0.43 -30.03 23.64
CA TRP A 105 1.38 -30.94 24.23
C TRP A 105 2.74 -30.25 24.46
N LYS A 106 3.27 -30.38 25.69
CA LYS A 106 4.49 -29.71 26.11
C LYS A 106 5.63 -30.69 26.35
N GLY A 107 6.85 -30.30 25.99
CA GLY A 107 8.09 -30.95 26.38
C GLY A 107 9.23 -29.97 26.58
N ASP A 108 10.16 -30.28 27.47
CA ASP A 108 11.26 -29.40 27.77
C ASP A 108 12.60 -30.00 27.28
N LEU A 109 13.43 -29.19 26.65
CA LEU A 109 14.78 -29.52 26.18
C LEU A 109 15.78 -28.72 27.00
N ILE A 110 16.79 -29.41 27.56
CA ILE A 110 17.85 -28.80 28.32
C ILE A 110 19.19 -29.16 27.66
N PHE A 111 19.92 -28.16 27.22
CA PHE A 111 21.25 -28.27 26.64
C PHE A 111 22.26 -27.90 27.72
N LYS A 112 23.11 -28.84 28.15
CA LYS A 112 24.15 -28.62 29.16
C LYS A 112 25.51 -28.84 28.55
N ASN A 113 26.43 -27.88 28.70
CA ASN A 113 27.84 -28.05 28.37
C ASN A 113 28.55 -28.87 29.45
N THR A 114 28.96 -30.08 29.11
CA THR A 114 29.74 -30.97 30.00
C THR A 114 31.21 -31.01 29.62
N GLY A 115 31.61 -30.20 28.64
CA GLY A 115 32.98 -30.11 28.15
C GLY A 115 33.79 -29.02 28.87
N LYS A 116 34.99 -28.79 28.37
CA LYS A 116 35.94 -27.80 28.91
C LYS A 116 35.95 -26.50 28.10
N ASP A 117 35.42 -26.52 26.89
CA ASP A 117 35.40 -25.39 25.97
C ASP A 117 34.02 -24.75 25.94
N THR A 118 33.95 -23.47 25.59
CA THR A 118 32.71 -22.76 25.42
C THR A 118 31.96 -23.25 24.16
N LEU A 119 30.68 -23.58 24.30
CA LEU A 119 29.78 -24.00 23.22
C LEU A 119 28.81 -22.90 22.87
N ILE A 120 28.44 -22.86 21.60
CA ILE A 120 27.39 -21.94 21.08
C ILE A 120 26.24 -22.81 20.56
N ILE A 121 25.07 -22.67 21.21
CA ILE A 121 23.83 -23.31 20.79
C ILE A 121 22.98 -22.28 20.07
N GLY A 122 22.64 -22.54 18.81
CA GLY A 122 21.84 -21.65 18.00
C GLY A 122 20.68 -22.36 17.30
N ASN A 123 19.71 -21.59 16.84
CA ASN A 123 18.62 -21.99 15.94
C ASN A 123 17.96 -23.33 16.30
N VAL A 124 17.46 -23.47 17.52
CA VAL A 124 16.75 -24.68 17.94
C VAL A 124 15.37 -24.70 17.27
N VAL A 125 15.09 -25.73 16.45
CA VAL A 125 13.84 -25.85 15.67
C VAL A 125 13.18 -27.19 16.00
N PRO A 126 11.89 -27.19 16.36
CA PRO A 126 11.16 -28.42 16.63
C PRO A 126 10.98 -29.23 15.35
N TYR A 127 11.08 -30.56 15.45
CA TYR A 127 10.97 -31.54 14.35
C TYR A 127 11.95 -31.33 13.19
N GLY A 128 12.98 -30.50 13.41
CA GLY A 128 14.07 -30.28 12.48
C GLY A 128 13.75 -29.33 11.32
N GLU A 129 14.82 -28.92 10.64
CA GLU A 129 14.77 -28.15 9.40
C GLU A 129 14.64 -29.13 8.23
N ASP A 130 13.49 -29.20 7.59
CA ASP A 130 13.17 -30.12 6.50
C ASP A 130 12.56 -29.37 5.33
N SER A 131 13.01 -29.67 4.10
CA SER A 131 12.54 -29.03 2.87
C SER A 131 11.04 -29.24 2.56
N THR A 132 10.40 -30.21 3.21
CA THR A 132 8.94 -30.46 3.12
C THR A 132 8.13 -29.73 4.18
N SER A 133 8.79 -29.02 5.09
CA SER A 133 8.19 -28.30 6.20
C SER A 133 8.22 -26.80 5.99
N VAL A 134 7.28 -26.11 6.63
CA VAL A 134 7.38 -24.67 6.84
C VAL A 134 8.05 -24.46 8.20
N TYR A 135 9.14 -23.70 8.26
CA TYR A 135 9.81 -23.44 9.53
C TYR A 135 10.36 -22.02 9.62
N ILE A 136 10.49 -21.52 10.85
CA ILE A 136 11.08 -20.21 11.18
C ILE A 136 12.31 -20.43 12.05
N THR A 137 13.40 -19.78 11.66
CA THR A 137 14.67 -19.82 12.40
C THR A 137 15.44 -18.53 12.19
N GLY A 138 16.37 -18.24 13.12
CA GLY A 138 17.32 -17.12 12.98
C GLY A 138 18.44 -17.37 11.98
N LYS A 139 18.55 -18.57 11.42
CA LYS A 139 19.55 -18.95 10.43
C LYS A 139 19.21 -18.35 9.07
N GLY A 140 19.95 -17.35 8.66
CA GLY A 140 19.75 -16.69 7.37
C GLY A 140 21.04 -16.04 6.87
N PRO A 141 21.02 -15.49 5.67
CA PRO A 141 22.21 -14.90 5.05
C PRO A 141 22.67 -13.58 5.70
N SER A 142 21.94 -13.04 6.67
CA SER A 142 22.33 -11.82 7.37
C SER A 142 22.19 -11.95 8.88
N ASN A 143 23.17 -11.40 9.61
CA ASN A 143 23.25 -11.43 11.07
C ASN A 143 22.30 -10.43 11.76
N LEU A 144 21.48 -9.74 11.01
CA LEU A 144 20.59 -8.76 11.59
C LEU A 144 19.37 -9.47 12.18
N ALA A 145 19.11 -9.23 13.33
CA ALA A 145 18.06 -9.45 14.31
C ALA A 145 16.65 -9.88 13.84
N ARG A 146 16.53 -10.56 12.71
CA ARG A 146 15.27 -10.97 12.12
C ARG A 146 15.30 -12.43 11.74
N ALA A 147 14.17 -13.09 11.87
CA ALA A 147 14.03 -14.50 11.53
C ALA A 147 13.74 -14.67 10.02
N TRP A 148 13.87 -15.92 9.60
CA TRP A 148 13.59 -16.35 8.24
C TRP A 148 12.51 -17.42 8.26
N LEU A 149 11.53 -17.26 7.38
CA LEU A 149 10.50 -18.24 7.10
C LEU A 149 10.89 -19.03 5.85
N PHE A 150 11.06 -20.32 6.01
CA PHE A 150 11.31 -21.29 4.94
C PHE A 150 9.99 -21.97 4.56
N ARG A 151 9.77 -22.17 3.26
CA ARG A 151 8.58 -22.82 2.71
C ARG A 151 8.97 -23.77 1.59
N PRO A 152 8.33 -24.93 1.47
CA PRO A 152 8.59 -25.85 0.35
C PRO A 152 8.43 -25.16 -1.01
N GLY A 153 9.44 -25.28 -1.87
CA GLY A 153 9.41 -24.75 -3.24
C GLY A 153 9.63 -23.25 -3.42
N TYR A 154 9.88 -22.49 -2.33
CA TYR A 154 10.11 -21.05 -2.39
C TYR A 154 11.41 -20.66 -1.70
N LYS A 155 12.00 -19.55 -2.13
CA LYS A 155 13.11 -18.92 -1.39
C LYS A 155 12.65 -18.46 -0.01
N PRO A 156 13.56 -18.43 0.98
CA PRO A 156 13.25 -17.93 2.31
C PRO A 156 12.80 -16.47 2.28
N VAL A 157 11.86 -16.16 3.17
CA VAL A 157 11.32 -14.82 3.37
C VAL A 157 11.73 -14.31 4.75
N ARG A 158 12.20 -13.08 4.85
CA ARG A 158 12.43 -12.45 6.15
C ARG A 158 11.11 -12.18 6.85
N VAL A 159 11.09 -12.40 8.16
CA VAL A 159 9.91 -12.14 8.98
C VAL A 159 10.27 -11.24 10.16
N ILE A 160 9.36 -10.32 10.46
CA ILE A 160 9.39 -9.54 11.70
C ILE A 160 8.58 -10.29 12.73
N LEU A 161 9.18 -10.52 13.87
CA LEU A 161 8.58 -11.14 15.03
C LEU A 161 8.53 -10.15 16.19
N PRO A 162 7.64 -10.34 17.18
CA PRO A 162 7.72 -9.62 18.44
C PRO A 162 9.10 -9.76 19.08
N ASP A 163 9.51 -8.78 19.85
CA ASP A 163 10.86 -8.74 20.43
C ASP A 163 11.21 -9.97 21.29
N ASN A 164 10.24 -10.58 21.94
CA ASN A 164 10.45 -11.80 22.72
C ASN A 164 10.45 -13.09 21.88
N ALA A 165 10.06 -13.04 20.61
CA ALA A 165 10.00 -14.21 19.74
C ALA A 165 11.32 -14.53 19.03
N TRP A 166 12.38 -13.74 19.22
CA TRP A 166 13.71 -14.08 18.66
C TRP A 166 14.34 -15.28 19.33
N GLU A 167 13.74 -15.77 20.38
CA GLU A 167 14.18 -16.94 21.12
C GLU A 167 13.47 -18.20 20.68
N MET A 168 12.64 -18.10 19.63
CA MET A 168 11.83 -19.21 19.15
C MET A 168 12.38 -19.85 17.88
N GLY A 169 12.10 -21.15 17.76
CA GLY A 169 12.04 -21.86 16.50
C GLY A 169 10.60 -22.35 16.28
N TYR A 170 10.19 -22.43 15.04
CA TYR A 170 8.86 -22.88 14.63
C TYR A 170 8.99 -23.89 13.51
N SER A 171 8.17 -24.93 13.51
CA SER A 171 7.95 -25.77 12.32
C SER A 171 6.50 -26.19 12.19
N SER A 172 6.14 -26.47 10.97
CA SER A 172 4.82 -26.97 10.58
C SER A 172 4.94 -27.89 9.38
N PHE A 173 4.23 -29.02 9.43
CA PHE A 173 4.29 -30.03 8.37
C PHE A 173 2.99 -30.80 8.28
N VAL A 174 2.75 -31.34 7.08
CA VAL A 174 1.59 -32.19 6.78
C VAL A 174 1.86 -33.61 7.28
N THR A 175 0.84 -34.25 7.84
CA THR A 175 0.86 -35.68 8.21
C THR A 175 0.21 -36.52 7.11
N GLY A 176 0.15 -37.82 7.31
CA GLY A 176 -0.63 -38.71 6.40
C GLY A 176 -2.15 -38.64 6.58
N SER A 177 -2.67 -37.72 7.39
CA SER A 177 -4.09 -37.57 7.71
C SER A 177 -4.63 -36.20 7.30
N GLU A 178 -5.89 -35.88 7.65
CA GLU A 178 -6.47 -34.56 7.48
C GLU A 178 -5.85 -33.47 8.37
N TYR A 179 -5.02 -33.86 9.34
CA TYR A 179 -4.34 -32.96 10.26
C TYR A 179 -2.93 -32.66 9.80
N SER A 180 -2.52 -31.43 10.08
CA SER A 180 -1.15 -30.98 10.05
C SER A 180 -0.69 -30.67 11.48
N VAL A 181 0.62 -30.69 11.70
CA VAL A 181 1.23 -30.39 12.99
C VAL A 181 1.92 -29.05 12.91
N CYS A 182 1.74 -28.22 13.93
CA CYS A 182 2.59 -27.05 14.17
C CYS A 182 3.25 -27.14 15.54
N SER A 183 4.47 -26.63 15.63
CA SER A 183 5.20 -26.62 16.89
C SER A 183 6.06 -25.38 17.01
N VAL A 184 6.13 -24.85 18.22
CA VAL A 184 7.03 -23.78 18.58
C VAL A 184 7.92 -24.20 19.74
N ILE A 185 9.18 -23.88 19.66
CA ILE A 185 10.14 -24.05 20.75
C ILE A 185 10.68 -22.69 21.17
N ARG A 186 10.69 -22.39 22.46
CA ARG A 186 11.13 -21.12 23.00
C ARG A 186 12.14 -21.30 24.12
N ARG A 187 13.20 -20.48 24.10
CA ARG A 187 14.18 -20.42 25.17
C ARG A 187 13.55 -19.85 26.42
N GLN A 188 13.73 -20.57 27.53
CA GLN A 188 13.22 -20.18 28.85
C GLN A 188 14.31 -19.52 29.68
N SER A 189 15.44 -20.21 29.88
CA SER A 189 16.53 -19.71 30.71
C SER A 189 17.89 -20.02 30.09
N VAL A 190 18.88 -19.22 30.47
CA VAL A 190 20.31 -19.53 30.27
C VAL A 190 20.99 -19.42 31.64
N GLU A 191 21.51 -20.53 32.14
CA GLU A 191 22.17 -20.62 33.44
C GLU A 191 23.69 -20.61 33.26
N GLN A 192 24.38 -19.74 33.97
CA GLN A 192 25.84 -19.57 33.91
C GLN A 192 26.41 -19.29 32.51
N GLY A 193 25.56 -18.88 31.58
CA GLY A 193 25.91 -18.59 30.20
C GLY A 193 25.47 -17.19 29.75
N GLN A 194 25.64 -16.89 28.46
CA GLN A 194 25.23 -15.63 27.86
C GLN A 194 24.12 -15.86 26.87
N LYS A 195 23.03 -15.10 27.03
CA LYS A 195 21.92 -15.04 26.10
C LYS A 195 22.25 -14.08 24.94
N LYS A 196 22.16 -14.55 23.69
CA LYS A 196 22.22 -13.75 22.47
C LYS A 196 20.98 -13.99 21.63
N ARG A 197 20.77 -13.19 20.60
CA ARG A 197 19.71 -13.43 19.63
C ARG A 197 19.92 -14.75 18.92
N TYR A 198 18.90 -15.63 18.94
CA TYR A 198 18.95 -16.98 18.35
C TYR A 198 20.12 -17.86 18.79
N GLU A 199 20.94 -17.43 19.74
CA GLU A 199 22.11 -18.14 20.22
C GLU A 199 22.19 -18.08 21.73
N SER A 200 22.77 -19.11 22.31
CA SER A 200 23.20 -19.17 23.73
C SER A 200 24.64 -19.57 23.79
N VAL A 201 25.46 -18.76 24.46
CA VAL A 201 26.88 -19.07 24.71
C VAL A 201 27.00 -19.78 26.06
N LEU A 202 27.46 -21.00 26.03
CA LEU A 202 27.54 -21.88 27.19
C LEU A 202 29.00 -22.17 27.53
N PRO A 203 29.62 -21.48 28.50
CA PRO A 203 30.87 -21.92 29.14
C PRO A 203 30.73 -23.31 29.74
N PRO A 204 31.80 -23.95 30.20
CA PRO A 204 31.73 -25.20 30.95
C PRO A 204 30.70 -25.15 32.08
N GLU A 205 29.95 -26.23 32.25
CA GLU A 205 28.83 -26.41 33.20
C GLU A 205 27.58 -25.55 32.97
N ALA A 206 27.61 -24.57 32.05
CA ALA A 206 26.46 -23.76 31.72
C ALA A 206 25.36 -24.56 30.98
N SER A 207 24.13 -24.09 31.13
CA SER A 207 22.98 -24.72 30.45
C SER A 207 22.01 -23.69 29.86
N VAL A 208 21.25 -24.18 28.89
CA VAL A 208 20.09 -23.44 28.34
C VAL A 208 18.89 -24.38 28.26
N SER A 209 17.73 -23.87 28.67
CA SER A 209 16.47 -24.62 28.62
C SER A 209 15.51 -24.00 27.57
N PHE A 210 14.75 -24.88 26.93
CA PHE A 210 13.69 -24.55 25.98
C PHE A 210 12.44 -25.33 26.33
N SER A 211 11.28 -24.69 26.18
CA SER A 211 9.97 -25.37 26.17
C SER A 211 9.46 -25.48 24.74
N MET A 212 9.01 -26.68 24.40
CA MET A 212 8.47 -27.04 23.10
C MET A 212 6.98 -27.32 23.24
N TYR A 213 6.16 -26.67 22.42
CA TYR A 213 4.70 -26.83 22.37
C TYR A 213 4.32 -27.34 21.00
N THR A 214 3.42 -28.34 20.95
CA THR A 214 3.01 -29.00 19.72
C THR A 214 1.49 -29.14 19.67
N GLU A 215 0.91 -28.72 18.55
CA GLU A 215 -0.55 -28.74 18.33
C GLU A 215 -0.90 -29.22 16.93
N LEU A 216 -2.14 -29.68 16.78
CA LEU A 216 -2.74 -30.01 15.49
C LEU A 216 -3.51 -28.84 14.91
N TYR A 217 -3.55 -28.78 13.58
CA TYR A 217 -4.42 -27.88 12.84
C TYR A 217 -4.88 -28.50 11.52
N LYS A 218 -5.92 -27.92 10.90
CA LYS A 218 -6.40 -28.34 9.57
C LYS A 218 -6.19 -27.23 8.56
N GLY A 219 -6.08 -27.60 7.28
CA GLY A 219 -5.92 -26.67 6.16
C GLY A 219 -4.48 -26.23 5.93
N ASP A 220 -4.33 -25.04 5.36
CA ASP A 220 -3.05 -24.52 4.91
C ASP A 220 -2.08 -24.20 6.07
N TRP A 221 -0.79 -24.17 5.78
CA TRP A 221 0.28 -23.94 6.78
C TRP A 221 0.12 -22.62 7.55
N GLN A 222 -0.55 -21.62 6.98
CA GLN A 222 -0.86 -20.37 7.68
C GLN A 222 -1.75 -20.59 8.91
N ASN A 223 -2.57 -21.64 8.91
CA ASN A 223 -3.37 -21.99 10.09
C ASN A 223 -2.52 -22.44 11.27
N GLY A 224 -1.38 -23.09 11.00
CA GLY A 224 -0.38 -23.40 12.04
C GLY A 224 0.23 -22.12 12.63
N LEU A 225 0.54 -21.12 11.82
CA LEU A 225 0.97 -19.81 12.34
C LEU A 225 -0.11 -19.12 13.17
N ARG A 226 -1.36 -19.11 12.69
CA ARG A 226 -2.48 -18.54 13.45
C ARG A 226 -2.65 -19.21 14.79
N LYS A 227 -2.51 -20.52 14.84
CA LYS A 227 -2.59 -21.29 16.09
C LYS A 227 -1.57 -20.80 17.12
N VAL A 228 -0.33 -20.62 16.71
CA VAL A 228 0.77 -20.20 17.60
C VAL A 228 0.72 -18.71 17.92
N PHE A 229 0.55 -17.86 16.91
CA PHE A 229 0.68 -16.41 17.08
C PHE A 229 -0.61 -15.78 17.63
N ARG A 230 -1.76 -16.09 17.03
CA ARG A 230 -3.02 -15.45 17.38
C ARG A 230 -3.74 -16.18 18.51
N ASP A 231 -3.94 -17.50 18.38
CA ASP A 231 -4.79 -18.23 19.30
C ASP A 231 -4.09 -18.52 20.63
N ARG A 232 -2.74 -18.53 20.63
CA ARG A 232 -1.90 -18.78 21.81
C ARG A 232 -0.96 -17.62 22.15
N TYR A 233 -1.04 -16.50 21.44
CA TYR A 233 -0.21 -15.29 21.66
C TYR A 233 1.28 -15.62 21.81
N ILE A 234 1.78 -16.60 21.05
CA ILE A 234 3.14 -17.15 21.21
C ILE A 234 3.39 -17.67 22.66
N TYR A 235 2.38 -18.03 23.40
CA TYR A 235 2.46 -18.50 24.79
C TYR A 235 3.03 -17.46 25.79
N ASP A 236 2.84 -16.18 25.51
CA ASP A 236 3.26 -15.10 26.42
C ASP A 236 2.18 -14.71 27.41
N VAL A 237 0.92 -14.84 27.03
CA VAL A 237 -0.25 -14.54 27.85
C VAL A 237 -1.30 -15.63 27.64
N GLU A 238 -2.00 -15.97 28.71
CA GLU A 238 -3.09 -16.96 28.64
C GLU A 238 -4.35 -16.37 28.04
N GLU A 239 -4.65 -15.10 28.40
CA GLU A 239 -5.78 -14.34 27.91
C GLU A 239 -5.33 -12.91 27.60
N PHE A 240 -5.72 -12.38 26.44
CA PHE A 240 -5.31 -11.06 26.00
C PHE A 240 -6.28 -10.00 26.54
N ASP A 241 -5.78 -9.03 27.32
CA ASP A 241 -6.55 -7.86 27.76
C ASP A 241 -6.77 -6.88 26.59
N ASN A 242 -8.00 -6.82 26.10
CA ASN A 242 -8.43 -5.95 25.01
C ASN A 242 -8.90 -4.57 25.47
N SER A 243 -8.91 -4.27 26.76
CA SER A 243 -9.55 -3.05 27.31
C SER A 243 -9.08 -1.76 26.63
N LEU A 244 -7.78 -1.66 26.31
CA LEU A 244 -7.23 -0.49 25.63
C LEU A 244 -7.67 -0.41 24.15
N PHE A 245 -7.85 -1.56 23.49
CA PHE A 245 -8.29 -1.63 22.10
C PHE A 245 -9.78 -1.36 21.92
N GLU A 246 -10.58 -1.53 22.97
CA GLU A 246 -12.03 -1.29 22.99
C GLU A 246 -12.38 0.18 23.25
N ARG A 247 -11.40 1.02 23.54
CA ARG A 247 -11.60 2.45 23.78
C ARG A 247 -11.89 3.20 22.48
N ASP A 248 -13.09 3.77 22.39
CA ASP A 248 -13.52 4.58 21.22
C ASP A 248 -12.64 5.82 21.00
N ASP A 249 -12.18 6.46 22.09
CA ASP A 249 -11.36 7.66 22.05
C ASP A 249 -9.95 7.40 21.48
N LEU A 250 -9.49 6.15 21.46
CA LEU A 250 -8.22 5.73 20.89
C LEU A 250 -8.35 5.02 19.52
N ALA A 251 -9.57 4.66 19.11
CA ALA A 251 -9.81 3.83 17.91
C ALA A 251 -9.27 4.45 16.62
N TRP A 252 -9.19 5.78 16.53
CA TRP A 252 -8.78 6.51 15.34
C TRP A 252 -7.37 6.14 14.83
N ILE A 253 -6.44 5.73 15.72
CA ILE A 253 -5.07 5.38 15.31
C ILE A 253 -5.03 4.11 14.44
N LYS A 254 -5.99 3.20 14.64
CA LYS A 254 -6.06 1.94 13.90
C LYS A 254 -6.29 2.15 12.40
N GLU A 255 -7.01 3.22 12.05
CA GLU A 255 -7.29 3.61 10.66
C GLU A 255 -6.35 4.70 10.12
N SER A 256 -5.27 4.98 10.84
CA SER A 256 -4.22 5.92 10.43
C SER A 256 -3.14 5.20 9.62
N TYR A 257 -2.69 5.80 8.52
CA TYR A 257 -1.72 5.20 7.61
C TYR A 257 -0.56 6.13 7.24
N LEU A 258 -0.58 7.37 7.72
CA LEU A 258 0.48 8.34 7.46
C LEU A 258 0.82 9.14 8.72
N ILE A 259 2.04 8.93 9.20
CA ILE A 259 2.68 9.75 10.23
C ILE A 259 3.82 10.54 9.59
N ILE A 260 3.93 11.82 9.89
CA ILE A 260 5.10 12.63 9.53
C ILE A 260 5.73 13.16 10.81
N LEU A 261 6.99 12.82 11.04
CA LEU A 261 7.79 13.36 12.13
C LEU A 261 8.80 14.39 11.59
N GLN A 262 8.87 15.53 12.23
CA GLN A 262 9.69 16.64 11.78
C GLN A 262 10.44 17.31 12.94
N MET A 263 11.67 17.78 12.68
CA MET A 263 12.41 18.56 13.65
C MET A 263 11.79 19.97 13.80
N ALA A 264 11.72 20.45 15.02
CA ALA A 264 11.14 21.77 15.34
C ALA A 264 11.85 22.96 14.66
N TRP A 265 13.09 22.79 14.23
CA TRP A 265 13.89 23.81 13.53
C TRP A 265 13.99 23.59 12.02
N ASP A 266 13.22 22.67 11.46
CA ASP A 266 13.09 22.52 10.01
C ASP A 266 12.35 23.72 9.43
N ARG A 267 12.78 24.19 8.26
CA ARG A 267 12.17 25.34 7.57
C ARG A 267 10.73 25.11 7.14
N GLU A 268 10.30 23.89 6.98
CA GLU A 268 8.89 23.56 6.71
C GLU A 268 8.01 23.61 7.98
N PHE A 269 8.62 23.76 9.17
CA PHE A 269 7.90 24.02 10.42
C PHE A 269 8.17 25.44 10.92
N PHE A 270 9.46 25.83 11.04
CA PHE A 270 9.88 27.15 11.47
C PHE A 270 11.06 27.64 10.64
N ASP A 271 10.84 28.72 9.90
CA ASP A 271 11.92 29.37 9.17
C ASP A 271 12.68 30.36 10.07
N ARG A 272 13.86 29.93 10.51
CA ARG A 272 14.72 30.72 11.39
C ARG A 272 15.22 32.02 10.76
N PHE A 273 15.24 32.15 9.43
CA PHE A 273 15.71 33.35 8.76
C PHE A 273 14.66 34.45 8.74
N SER A 274 13.43 34.11 8.51
CA SER A 274 12.29 35.03 8.60
C SER A 274 11.70 35.16 10.00
N GLY A 275 12.05 34.25 10.92
CA GLY A 275 11.48 34.17 12.25
C GLY A 275 10.01 33.77 12.26
N LYS A 276 9.52 33.09 11.21
CA LYS A 276 8.11 32.74 11.04
C LYS A 276 7.91 31.25 11.02
N TYR A 277 6.76 30.81 11.54
CA TYR A 277 6.27 29.45 11.36
C TYR A 277 5.69 29.29 9.96
N THR A 278 6.04 28.18 9.31
CA THR A 278 5.60 27.77 7.96
C THR A 278 4.67 26.56 8.00
N TYR A 279 4.28 26.13 9.19
CA TYR A 279 3.48 24.92 9.42
C TYR A 279 2.12 24.93 8.70
N ALA A 280 1.47 26.08 8.60
CA ALA A 280 0.20 26.20 7.87
C ALA A 280 0.35 25.88 6.37
N ASP A 281 1.44 26.35 5.75
CA ASP A 281 1.75 26.07 4.35
C ASP A 281 2.12 24.59 4.14
N PHE A 282 2.82 24.01 5.11
CA PHE A 282 3.12 22.59 5.15
C PHE A 282 1.84 21.76 5.15
N LEU A 283 0.91 22.01 6.07
CA LEU A 283 -0.37 21.31 6.13
C LEU A 283 -1.15 21.42 4.81
N LYS A 284 -1.20 22.62 4.22
CA LYS A 284 -1.91 22.83 2.96
C LYS A 284 -1.29 22.04 1.80
N LYS A 285 0.04 22.00 1.70
CA LYS A 285 0.76 21.19 0.70
C LYS A 285 0.39 19.71 0.80
N TRP A 286 0.50 19.16 2.00
CA TRP A 286 0.24 17.73 2.24
C TRP A 286 -1.25 17.37 2.14
N PHE A 287 -2.14 18.29 2.48
CA PHE A 287 -3.58 18.12 2.29
C PHE A 287 -3.93 17.88 0.82
N THR A 288 -3.30 18.58 -0.11
CA THR A 288 -3.54 18.39 -1.54
C THR A 288 -3.20 16.97 -2.01
N LEU A 289 -2.18 16.36 -1.44
CA LEU A 289 -1.70 15.02 -1.83
C LEU A 289 -2.46 13.88 -1.14
N PHE A 290 -2.83 14.07 0.13
CA PHE A 290 -3.32 12.99 0.99
C PHE A 290 -4.73 13.25 1.57
N GLY A 291 -5.34 14.40 1.34
CA GLY A 291 -6.55 14.87 2.01
C GLY A 291 -6.33 15.28 3.46
N ASN A 292 -5.46 14.58 4.18
CA ASN A 292 -4.91 14.94 5.47
C ASN A 292 -3.67 14.09 5.75
N ILE A 293 -2.82 14.57 6.65
CA ILE A 293 -1.83 13.74 7.34
C ILE A 293 -2.58 13.15 8.54
N ASP A 294 -2.50 11.83 8.79
CA ASP A 294 -3.18 11.28 9.95
C ASP A 294 -2.55 11.79 11.24
N VAL A 295 -1.22 11.78 11.30
CA VAL A 295 -0.45 12.26 12.45
C VAL A 295 0.73 13.12 11.99
N PHE A 296 0.87 14.30 12.58
CA PHE A 296 2.07 15.12 12.51
C PHE A 296 2.72 15.16 13.89
N GLY A 297 4.00 14.78 13.98
CA GLY A 297 4.78 14.80 15.21
C GLY A 297 5.95 15.77 15.14
N ILE A 298 6.16 16.50 16.22
CA ILE A 298 7.25 17.45 16.32
C ILE A 298 8.35 16.94 17.27
N TRP A 299 9.59 17.15 16.86
CA TRP A 299 10.78 16.72 17.57
C TRP A 299 11.70 17.90 17.91
N PRO A 300 11.54 18.57 19.07
CA PRO A 300 12.45 19.64 19.49
C PRO A 300 13.62 19.12 20.35
N THR A 301 13.51 17.91 20.90
CA THR A 301 14.36 17.43 21.98
C THR A 301 15.68 16.87 21.47
N TRP A 302 15.67 15.95 20.57
CA TRP A 302 16.88 15.36 20.00
C TRP A 302 17.26 16.07 18.67
N PRO A 303 18.54 16.39 18.39
CA PRO A 303 19.76 16.15 19.18
C PRO A 303 20.12 17.27 20.17
N ARG A 304 19.18 18.11 20.58
CA ARG A 304 19.44 19.26 21.46
C ARG A 304 19.52 18.90 22.95
N LEU A 305 18.93 17.78 23.32
CA LEU A 305 18.92 17.32 24.70
C LEU A 305 20.33 17.10 25.22
N GLY A 306 20.65 17.70 26.40
CA GLY A 306 21.97 17.66 27.03
C GLY A 306 22.99 18.72 26.55
N LEU A 307 22.63 19.59 25.60
CA LEU A 307 23.50 20.69 25.18
C LEU A 307 23.56 21.83 26.22
N ASP A 308 22.53 21.98 27.01
CA ASP A 308 22.43 22.97 28.08
C ASP A 308 21.61 22.39 29.27
N GLN A 309 21.17 23.22 30.19
CA GLN A 309 20.45 22.80 31.38
C GLN A 309 18.99 22.39 31.15
N ARG A 310 18.44 22.65 29.97
CA ARG A 310 17.03 22.40 29.68
C ARG A 310 16.73 20.90 29.67
N ASN A 311 15.61 20.54 30.27
CA ASN A 311 15.06 19.22 30.12
C ASN A 311 14.22 19.10 28.82
N GLN A 312 13.75 17.92 28.48
CA GLN A 312 12.97 17.67 27.28
C GLN A 312 11.72 18.55 27.18
N TRP A 313 11.08 18.87 28.30
CA TRP A 313 9.85 19.67 28.35
C TRP A 313 10.11 21.16 28.17
N ASP A 314 11.24 21.64 28.66
CA ASP A 314 11.70 23.02 28.46
C ASP A 314 11.93 23.31 26.98
N LEU A 315 12.42 22.33 26.21
CA LEU A 315 12.64 22.51 24.76
C LEU A 315 11.35 22.78 23.98
N TYR A 316 10.20 22.32 24.45
CA TYR A 316 8.88 22.70 23.90
C TYR A 316 8.45 24.10 24.36
N ARG A 317 8.65 24.41 25.64
CA ARG A 317 8.25 25.69 26.24
C ARG A 317 9.04 26.86 25.66
N ASP A 318 10.29 26.61 25.25
CA ASP A 318 11.21 27.62 24.70
C ASP A 318 11.08 27.79 23.17
N LEU A 319 10.19 27.05 22.48
CA LEU A 319 9.88 27.35 21.09
C LEU A 319 9.23 28.76 20.97
N PRO A 320 9.45 29.50 19.88
CA PRO A 320 8.85 30.83 19.69
C PRO A 320 7.33 30.79 19.92
N GLY A 321 6.85 31.60 20.88
CA GLY A 321 5.45 31.62 21.32
C GLY A 321 5.07 30.51 22.31
N GLY A 322 5.99 29.61 22.67
CA GLY A 322 5.84 28.62 23.74
C GLY A 322 4.72 27.61 23.50
N THR A 323 4.23 27.03 24.61
CA THR A 323 3.16 26.04 24.58
C THR A 323 1.84 26.59 24.05
N GLN A 324 1.60 27.91 24.17
CA GLN A 324 0.42 28.55 23.61
C GLN A 324 0.42 28.53 22.07
N GLN A 325 1.56 28.77 21.46
CA GLN A 325 1.72 28.66 20.01
C GLN A 325 1.55 27.21 19.56
N LEU A 326 2.14 26.25 20.27
CA LEU A 326 1.95 24.82 20.00
C LEU A 326 0.48 24.41 20.08
N ARG A 327 -0.24 24.87 21.10
CA ARG A 327 -1.69 24.64 21.23
C ARG A 327 -2.46 25.18 20.02
N SER A 328 -2.05 26.33 19.47
CA SER A 328 -2.67 26.85 18.24
C SER A 328 -2.44 25.95 17.04
N PHE A 329 -1.25 25.33 16.93
CA PHE A 329 -0.94 24.37 15.87
C PHE A 329 -1.71 23.06 16.04
N VAL A 330 -1.83 22.56 17.27
CA VAL A 330 -2.65 21.39 17.57
C VAL A 330 -4.10 21.62 17.10
N LYS A 331 -4.67 22.77 17.43
CA LYS A 331 -6.04 23.11 16.96
C LYS A 331 -6.13 23.25 15.45
N MET A 332 -5.15 23.87 14.81
CA MET A 332 -5.08 23.98 13.35
C MET A 332 -5.03 22.60 12.70
N SER A 333 -4.21 21.70 13.23
CA SER A 333 -4.10 20.31 12.77
C SER A 333 -5.42 19.57 12.90
N GLN A 334 -6.06 19.64 14.07
CA GLN A 334 -7.35 18.99 14.33
C GLN A 334 -8.45 19.48 13.39
N LEU A 335 -8.48 20.78 13.07
CA LEU A 335 -9.40 21.35 12.08
C LEU A 335 -9.18 20.84 10.65
N SER A 336 -7.95 20.44 10.32
CA SER A 336 -7.61 19.82 9.04
C SER A 336 -7.71 18.28 9.05
N GLY A 337 -8.19 17.69 10.15
CA GLY A 337 -8.27 16.23 10.30
C GLY A 337 -6.94 15.55 10.63
N THR A 338 -5.91 16.32 11.02
CA THR A 338 -4.59 15.83 11.39
C THR A 338 -4.45 15.81 12.92
N ARG A 339 -3.87 14.73 13.47
CA ARG A 339 -3.53 14.63 14.90
C ARG A 339 -2.11 15.12 15.12
N PHE A 340 -1.86 15.72 16.29
CA PHE A 340 -0.57 16.31 16.63
C PHE A 340 0.10 15.57 17.78
N PHE A 341 1.35 15.09 17.55
CA PHE A 341 2.15 14.35 18.53
C PHE A 341 3.32 15.18 19.06
N ILE A 342 3.62 14.98 20.32
CA ILE A 342 4.89 15.37 20.96
C ILE A 342 5.79 14.13 21.08
N SER A 343 7.08 14.33 21.40
CA SER A 343 8.03 13.24 21.67
C SER A 343 8.39 13.17 23.16
N TYR A 344 8.68 11.96 23.62
CA TYR A 344 9.14 11.65 24.97
C TYR A 344 10.46 10.87 24.91
N ASN A 345 11.48 11.36 25.64
CA ASN A 345 12.81 10.77 25.72
C ASN A 345 13.05 10.22 27.14
N PRO A 346 13.06 8.89 27.34
CA PRO A 346 13.28 8.31 28.67
C PRO A 346 14.73 8.47 29.18
N TRP A 347 15.67 8.82 28.29
CA TRP A 347 17.11 9.02 28.59
C TRP A 347 17.48 10.48 28.86
N ASP A 348 16.51 11.33 29.23
CA ASP A 348 16.78 12.73 29.59
C ASP A 348 17.59 12.80 30.89
N ASN A 349 18.85 13.15 30.76
CA ASN A 349 19.81 13.34 31.87
C ASN A 349 20.08 14.80 32.20
N SER A 350 19.22 15.72 31.78
CA SER A 350 19.39 17.17 32.02
C SER A 350 19.56 17.49 33.50
N THR A 351 20.22 18.59 33.81
CA THR A 351 20.43 19.04 35.19
C THR A 351 19.17 19.66 35.80
N ARG A 352 18.27 20.20 34.96
CA ARG A 352 16.95 20.70 35.37
C ARG A 352 15.96 19.54 35.43
N LYS A 353 15.86 18.92 36.59
CA LYS A 353 15.04 17.74 36.80
C LYS A 353 13.54 18.11 36.83
N GLU A 354 12.78 17.39 36.09
CA GLU A 354 11.32 17.32 36.15
C GLU A 354 10.93 15.84 36.07
N GLU A 355 9.98 15.41 36.88
CA GLU A 355 9.52 14.03 36.83
C GLU A 355 8.88 13.78 35.46
N HIS A 356 9.27 12.69 34.77
CA HIS A 356 9.01 12.47 33.36
C HIS A 356 7.50 12.41 33.05
N PHE A 357 6.75 11.63 33.81
CA PHE A 357 5.31 11.44 33.53
C PHE A 357 4.50 12.68 33.88
N LYS A 358 4.86 13.37 34.97
CA LYS A 358 4.22 14.65 35.33
C LYS A 358 4.53 15.74 34.30
N GLY A 359 5.77 15.80 33.83
CA GLY A 359 6.16 16.74 32.78
C GLY A 359 5.42 16.47 31.48
N MET A 360 5.28 15.20 31.09
CA MET A 360 4.50 14.76 29.93
C MET A 360 3.03 15.15 30.07
N ALA A 361 2.38 14.77 31.18
CA ALA A 361 0.99 15.09 31.45
C ALA A 361 0.73 16.60 31.44
N LYS A 362 1.64 17.38 32.05
CA LYS A 362 1.58 18.84 32.03
C LYS A 362 1.66 19.41 30.61
N LEU A 363 2.62 18.94 29.79
CA LEU A 363 2.75 19.41 28.42
C LEU A 363 1.52 19.05 27.58
N ILE A 364 0.96 17.85 27.73
CA ILE A 364 -0.30 17.44 27.08
C ILE A 364 -1.45 18.38 27.50
N SER A 365 -1.58 18.69 28.78
CA SER A 365 -2.58 19.64 29.28
C SER A 365 -2.43 21.04 28.69
N GLU A 366 -1.19 21.53 28.56
CA GLU A 366 -0.88 22.84 28.02
C GLU A 366 -1.12 22.94 26.51
N THR A 367 -0.76 21.90 25.74
CA THR A 367 -0.78 21.91 24.28
C THR A 367 -2.04 21.29 23.68
N GLU A 368 -2.71 20.41 24.40
CA GLU A 368 -3.81 19.53 23.90
C GLU A 368 -3.38 18.58 22.78
N ALA A 369 -2.09 18.18 22.76
CA ALA A 369 -1.57 17.23 21.77
C ALA A 369 -2.28 15.86 21.86
N ASP A 370 -2.42 15.19 20.72
CA ASP A 370 -3.23 13.98 20.55
C ASP A 370 -2.44 12.68 20.79
N GLY A 371 -1.12 12.78 20.96
CA GLY A 371 -0.30 11.60 21.22
C GLY A 371 1.15 11.93 21.58
N VAL A 372 1.86 10.88 21.94
CA VAL A 372 3.27 10.92 22.37
C VAL A 372 4.07 9.86 21.64
N VAL A 373 5.09 10.28 20.92
CA VAL A 373 6.10 9.39 20.35
C VAL A 373 7.09 9.01 21.43
N LEU A 374 7.18 7.71 21.74
CA LEU A 374 8.09 7.19 22.75
C LEU A 374 9.45 6.87 22.11
N ASP A 375 10.44 7.75 22.33
CA ASP A 375 11.80 7.55 21.81
C ASP A 375 12.54 6.48 22.61
N THR A 376 13.29 5.61 21.94
CA THR A 376 14.07 4.49 22.50
C THR A 376 13.29 3.54 23.42
N ARG A 377 11.96 3.57 23.36
CA ARG A 377 11.10 2.76 24.19
C ARG A 377 10.20 1.87 23.33
N GLY A 378 10.53 0.59 23.27
CA GLY A 378 9.78 -0.40 22.49
C GLY A 378 8.51 -0.94 23.15
N ASN A 379 8.26 -0.53 24.40
CA ASN A 379 7.08 -0.92 25.15
C ASN A 379 6.54 0.26 25.96
N SER A 380 5.28 0.20 26.34
CA SER A 380 4.65 1.12 27.25
C SER A 380 4.00 0.34 28.38
N GLY A 381 4.36 0.67 29.60
CA GLY A 381 3.58 0.21 30.75
C GLY A 381 2.27 1.02 30.86
N PRO A 382 1.27 0.53 31.60
CA PRO A 382 0.00 1.22 31.81
C PRO A 382 0.20 2.63 32.41
N GLU A 383 1.27 2.84 33.18
CA GLU A 383 1.57 4.10 33.84
C GLU A 383 1.74 5.30 32.91
N LEU A 384 2.20 5.09 31.67
CA LEU A 384 2.29 6.16 30.68
C LEU A 384 0.90 6.61 30.20
N GLN A 385 0.05 5.64 29.91
CA GLN A 385 -1.34 5.92 29.50
C GLN A 385 -2.14 6.55 30.66
N GLU A 386 -1.97 6.04 31.88
CA GLU A 386 -2.60 6.58 33.08
C GLU A 386 -2.21 8.04 33.33
N ALA A 387 -0.91 8.37 33.18
CA ALA A 387 -0.41 9.73 33.36
C ALA A 387 -1.09 10.73 32.42
N VAL A 388 -1.24 10.41 31.13
CA VAL A 388 -1.90 11.31 30.18
C VAL A 388 -3.41 11.30 30.34
N ASP A 389 -4.02 10.14 30.63
CA ASP A 389 -5.46 10.01 30.87
C ASP A 389 -5.93 10.79 32.09
N SER A 390 -5.04 11.07 33.06
CA SER A 390 -5.31 11.93 34.21
C SER A 390 -5.62 13.39 33.86
N VAL A 391 -5.11 13.85 32.69
CA VAL A 391 -5.26 15.23 32.22
C VAL A 391 -6.07 15.34 30.91
N ARG A 392 -6.01 14.33 30.05
CA ARG A 392 -6.74 14.32 28.78
C ARG A 392 -6.94 12.89 28.29
N LYS A 393 -8.19 12.53 27.94
CA LYS A 393 -8.52 11.28 27.26
C LYS A 393 -8.19 11.33 25.76
N GLY A 394 -8.03 10.19 25.13
CA GLY A 394 -7.80 10.07 23.68
C GLY A 394 -6.38 10.35 23.22
N VAL A 395 -5.41 10.38 24.13
CA VAL A 395 -3.99 10.57 23.83
C VAL A 395 -3.35 9.22 23.55
N ILE A 396 -2.74 9.07 22.37
CA ILE A 396 -2.07 7.85 21.91
C ILE A 396 -0.63 7.79 22.44
N MET A 397 -0.26 6.63 22.98
CA MET A 397 1.14 6.26 23.16
C MET A 397 1.62 5.51 21.90
N TYR A 398 2.71 5.97 21.28
CA TYR A 398 3.26 5.44 20.06
C TYR A 398 4.69 4.93 20.31
N SER A 399 4.88 3.60 20.37
CA SER A 399 6.17 3.00 20.73
C SER A 399 7.18 3.03 19.59
N GLU A 400 8.46 3.11 19.93
CA GLU A 400 9.53 3.06 18.94
C GLU A 400 9.71 1.68 18.32
N GLY A 401 9.40 0.62 19.04
CA GLY A 401 9.53 -0.75 18.57
C GLY A 401 8.20 -1.48 18.51
N MET A 402 8.25 -2.71 18.04
CA MET A 402 7.13 -3.64 18.12
C MET A 402 7.02 -4.20 19.54
N ALA A 403 5.90 -3.93 20.17
CA ALA A 403 5.59 -4.47 21.47
C ALA A 403 5.60 -6.02 21.49
N THR A 404 5.95 -6.61 22.62
CA THR A 404 5.71 -8.04 22.87
C THR A 404 4.20 -8.28 23.02
N PRO A 405 3.67 -9.51 22.91
CA PRO A 405 2.25 -9.77 23.17
C PRO A 405 1.75 -9.25 24.52
N ARG A 406 2.60 -9.35 25.56
CA ARG A 406 2.28 -8.80 26.88
C ARG A 406 2.20 -7.27 26.85
N ASP A 407 3.16 -6.61 26.21
CA ASP A 407 3.24 -5.16 26.17
C ASP A 407 2.16 -4.55 25.25
N MET A 408 1.70 -5.28 24.22
CA MET A 408 0.57 -4.87 23.38
C MET A 408 -0.73 -4.62 24.16
N GLN A 409 -0.88 -5.22 25.34
CA GLN A 409 -2.03 -4.95 26.21
C GLN A 409 -1.99 -3.53 26.81
N GLY A 410 -0.82 -2.93 26.91
CA GLY A 410 -0.60 -1.58 27.43
C GLY A 410 -0.38 -0.50 26.37
N ILE A 411 -0.34 -0.85 25.08
CA ILE A 411 -0.10 0.08 23.98
C ILE A 411 -0.74 -0.41 22.69
N ILE A 412 -1.36 0.48 21.92
CA ILE A 412 -2.10 0.09 20.70
C ILE A 412 -1.45 0.50 19.40
N SER A 413 -0.30 1.14 19.46
CA SER A 413 0.44 1.58 18.28
C SER A 413 1.94 1.52 18.45
N GLY A 414 2.65 1.29 17.35
CA GLY A 414 4.10 1.24 17.35
C GLY A 414 4.67 1.18 15.94
N ARG A 415 5.99 1.26 15.87
CA ARG A 415 6.70 1.34 14.60
C ARG A 415 7.65 0.18 14.37
N VAL A 416 7.96 -0.04 13.11
CA VAL A 416 8.96 -0.99 12.65
C VAL A 416 10.00 -0.20 11.88
N HIS A 417 11.23 -0.27 12.32
CA HIS A 417 12.35 0.35 11.62
C HIS A 417 12.64 -0.36 10.30
N ASN A 418 13.33 0.35 9.42
CA ASN A 418 13.63 -0.02 8.04
C ASN A 418 14.17 -1.44 7.85
N ALA A 419 13.87 -2.01 6.70
CA ALA A 419 14.48 -3.24 6.23
C ALA A 419 15.89 -2.93 5.74
N ILE A 420 16.88 -3.25 6.53
CA ILE A 420 18.27 -2.93 6.22
C ILE A 420 18.74 -3.67 4.97
N LEU A 421 18.21 -4.84 4.65
CA LEU A 421 18.58 -5.63 3.47
C LEU A 421 17.47 -6.61 3.09
N MET A 422 17.28 -6.79 1.79
CA MET A 422 16.48 -7.84 1.17
C MET A 422 15.02 -7.90 1.59
N SER A 423 14.18 -7.55 0.70
CA SER A 423 12.75 -7.80 0.74
C SER A 423 12.41 -9.21 0.20
N PRO A 424 11.23 -9.72 0.41
CA PRO A 424 10.16 -9.11 1.18
C PRO A 424 10.40 -9.26 2.67
N GLU A 425 9.76 -8.41 3.44
CA GLU A 425 9.73 -8.53 4.87
C GLU A 425 8.28 -8.68 5.32
N LEU A 426 7.96 -9.83 5.90
CA LEU A 426 6.62 -10.14 6.35
C LEU A 426 6.49 -9.86 7.84
N ASN A 427 5.50 -9.09 8.25
CA ASN A 427 5.30 -8.77 9.65
C ASN A 427 4.27 -9.70 10.29
N LEU A 428 4.73 -10.73 11.00
CA LEU A 428 3.88 -11.71 11.66
C LEU A 428 3.16 -11.17 12.91
N ASN A 429 3.48 -9.96 13.38
CA ASN A 429 2.74 -9.32 14.47
C ASN A 429 1.27 -9.07 14.12
N LYS A 430 0.95 -8.92 12.82
CA LYS A 430 -0.45 -8.87 12.35
C LYS A 430 -1.26 -10.12 12.69
N LEU A 431 -0.64 -11.27 12.89
CA LEU A 431 -1.34 -12.47 13.36
C LEU A 431 -1.74 -12.39 14.83
N ILE A 432 -0.97 -11.70 15.65
CA ILE A 432 -1.23 -11.57 17.09
C ILE A 432 -2.39 -10.60 17.32
N LYS A 433 -2.26 -9.38 16.80
CA LYS A 433 -3.22 -8.31 16.99
C LYS A 433 -3.38 -7.52 15.68
N PRO A 434 -4.35 -7.87 14.83
CA PRO A 434 -4.54 -7.23 13.52
C PRO A 434 -4.78 -5.72 13.60
N ASP A 435 -5.46 -5.28 14.66
CA ASP A 435 -5.81 -3.88 14.91
C ASP A 435 -4.77 -3.11 15.75
N PHE A 436 -3.61 -3.69 16.04
CA PHE A 436 -2.46 -2.92 16.51
C PHE A 436 -1.96 -2.03 15.38
N ALA A 437 -1.95 -0.71 15.59
CA ALA A 437 -1.57 0.24 14.57
C ALA A 437 -0.04 0.23 14.34
N ILE A 438 0.37 -0.30 13.20
CA ILE A 438 1.79 -0.47 12.85
C ILE A 438 2.16 0.54 11.76
N PHE A 439 3.30 1.20 11.94
CA PHE A 439 3.89 2.10 10.95
C PHE A 439 5.32 1.71 10.64
N ARG A 440 5.66 1.74 9.35
CA ARG A 440 7.03 1.51 8.92
C ARG A 440 7.77 2.83 8.82
N VAL A 441 8.91 2.91 9.49
CA VAL A 441 9.78 4.09 9.46
C VAL A 441 10.45 4.19 8.10
N CYS A 442 10.40 5.38 7.53
CA CYS A 442 11.08 5.79 6.31
C CYS A 442 11.87 7.07 6.60
N ASP A 443 13.19 6.96 6.72
CA ASP A 443 14.07 8.10 6.94
C ASP A 443 14.37 8.80 5.61
N VAL A 444 13.79 9.99 5.42
CA VAL A 444 13.97 10.77 4.19
C VAL A 444 15.44 11.20 4.06
N GLY A 445 16.06 10.79 2.96
CA GLY A 445 17.48 11.05 2.68
C GLY A 445 18.44 9.94 3.13
N GLU A 446 17.97 8.89 3.80
CA GLU A 446 18.75 7.71 4.16
C GLU A 446 18.17 6.44 3.56
N ASP A 447 16.84 6.28 3.64
CA ASP A 447 16.16 5.07 3.20
C ASP A 447 15.84 5.07 1.70
N ILE A 448 15.67 3.87 1.18
CA ILE A 448 15.08 3.62 -0.14
C ILE A 448 13.56 3.72 0.02
N LEU A 449 13.02 4.93 -0.03
CA LEU A 449 11.63 5.24 0.29
C LEU A 449 10.64 4.36 -0.45
N HIS A 450 10.80 4.19 -1.75
CA HIS A 450 9.91 3.37 -2.57
C HIS A 450 9.77 1.95 -2.04
N ARG A 451 10.89 1.29 -1.73
CA ARG A 451 10.92 -0.06 -1.16
C ARG A 451 10.23 -0.12 0.20
N GLU A 452 10.54 0.82 1.08
CA GLU A 452 9.98 0.84 2.44
C GLU A 452 8.46 1.03 2.39
N ILE A 453 7.97 1.93 1.54
CA ILE A 453 6.53 2.16 1.30
C ILE A 453 5.86 0.91 0.70
N ALA A 454 6.51 0.27 -0.29
CA ALA A 454 5.99 -0.95 -0.89
C ALA A 454 5.83 -2.09 0.13
N ILE A 455 6.80 -2.26 1.03
CA ILE A 455 6.76 -3.26 2.11
C ILE A 455 5.68 -2.91 3.14
N ALA A 456 5.52 -1.65 3.50
CA ALA A 456 4.44 -1.19 4.37
C ALA A 456 3.08 -1.55 3.76
N PHE A 457 2.85 -1.17 2.51
CA PHE A 457 1.63 -1.47 1.78
C PHE A 457 1.34 -2.97 1.68
N PHE A 458 2.35 -3.78 1.33
CA PHE A 458 2.23 -5.24 1.24
C PHE A 458 1.76 -5.87 2.56
N ASN A 459 2.22 -5.33 3.70
CA ASN A 459 1.84 -5.79 5.03
C ASN A 459 0.58 -5.12 5.59
N GLY A 460 -0.09 -4.25 4.84
CA GLY A 460 -1.33 -3.57 5.26
C GLY A 460 -1.13 -2.64 6.45
N TYR A 461 -0.01 -1.93 6.54
CA TYR A 461 0.24 -0.96 7.59
C TYR A 461 0.76 0.38 7.06
N GLY A 462 0.75 1.39 7.93
CA GLY A 462 1.06 2.75 7.57
C GLY A 462 2.55 3.02 7.40
N THR A 463 2.84 4.24 6.97
CA THR A 463 4.21 4.76 6.81
C THR A 463 4.42 5.90 7.78
N GLU A 464 5.55 5.89 8.49
CA GLU A 464 6.10 7.01 9.23
C GLU A 464 7.21 7.64 8.39
N LEU A 465 7.03 8.88 7.96
CA LEU A 465 8.07 9.66 7.28
C LEU A 465 8.85 10.48 8.30
N ASN A 466 10.11 10.16 8.49
CA ASN A 466 11.04 10.95 9.28
C ASN A 466 11.68 12.03 8.42
N MET A 467 11.17 13.26 8.53
CA MET A 467 11.64 14.45 7.83
C MET A 467 12.77 15.15 8.63
N PHE A 468 13.71 14.37 9.17
CA PHE A 468 14.72 14.88 10.09
C PHE A 468 15.91 15.55 9.38
N ARG A 469 16.02 15.36 8.06
CA ARG A 469 17.11 15.88 7.24
C ARG A 469 16.60 16.81 6.13
N PRO A 470 16.57 18.13 6.33
CA PRO A 470 15.99 19.09 5.38
C PRO A 470 16.62 19.06 3.98
N GLY A 471 17.87 18.59 3.85
CA GLY A 471 18.58 18.48 2.57
C GLY A 471 18.48 17.12 1.89
N GLY A 472 17.81 16.14 2.50
CA GLY A 472 17.81 14.73 2.05
C GLY A 472 16.83 14.39 0.93
N ARG A 473 16.17 15.38 0.31
CA ARG A 473 15.20 15.15 -0.76
C ARG A 473 15.92 14.98 -2.09
N GLY A 474 16.11 13.73 -2.50
CA GLY A 474 16.65 13.40 -3.81
C GLY A 474 15.64 13.64 -4.94
N GLU A 475 16.09 13.47 -6.20
CA GLU A 475 15.27 13.65 -7.40
C GLU A 475 14.04 12.74 -7.46
N SER A 476 14.09 11.58 -6.78
CA SER A 476 12.97 10.62 -6.71
C SER A 476 11.90 10.99 -5.69
N PHE A 477 12.15 11.93 -4.78
CA PHE A 477 11.29 12.20 -3.63
C PHE A 477 9.83 12.46 -4.02
N ASP A 478 9.56 13.31 -4.99
CA ASP A 478 8.19 13.65 -5.38
C ASP A 478 7.45 12.43 -5.97
N ARG A 479 8.16 11.55 -6.69
CA ARG A 479 7.61 10.29 -7.20
C ARG A 479 7.34 9.29 -6.10
N ASP A 480 8.20 9.22 -5.10
CA ASP A 480 8.02 8.35 -3.94
C ASP A 480 6.85 8.83 -3.07
N ILE A 481 6.64 10.14 -2.98
CA ILE A 481 5.48 10.72 -2.29
C ILE A 481 4.18 10.51 -3.08
N ASP A 482 4.19 10.60 -4.40
CA ASP A 482 3.03 10.21 -5.23
C ASP A 482 2.71 8.71 -5.05
N PHE A 483 3.74 7.84 -4.98
CA PHE A 483 3.57 6.41 -4.69
C PHE A 483 2.96 6.19 -3.29
N LEU A 484 3.46 6.89 -2.27
CA LEU A 484 2.89 6.87 -0.92
C LEU A 484 1.44 7.35 -0.89
N SER A 485 1.12 8.38 -1.65
CA SER A 485 -0.26 8.89 -1.74
C SER A 485 -1.23 7.83 -2.28
N ARG A 486 -0.83 7.08 -3.30
CA ARG A 486 -1.64 5.98 -3.87
C ARG A 486 -1.80 4.82 -2.87
N THR A 487 -0.72 4.39 -2.23
CA THR A 487 -0.79 3.30 -1.22
C THR A 487 -1.64 3.70 -0.04
N THR A 488 -1.48 4.93 0.47
CA THR A 488 -2.27 5.46 1.59
C THR A 488 -3.76 5.56 1.23
N PHE A 489 -4.08 5.99 0.01
CA PHE A 489 -5.45 6.07 -0.48
C PHE A 489 -6.14 4.70 -0.47
N ILE A 490 -5.48 3.67 -1.01
CA ILE A 490 -6.01 2.30 -1.01
C ILE A 490 -6.16 1.76 0.41
N LEU A 491 -5.16 1.96 1.28
CA LEU A 491 -5.19 1.48 2.66
C LEU A 491 -6.36 2.08 3.45
N ARG A 492 -6.60 3.38 3.34
CA ARG A 492 -7.69 4.07 4.02
C ARG A 492 -9.07 3.58 3.57
N GLN A 493 -9.25 3.39 2.26
CA GLN A 493 -10.51 2.90 1.71
C GLN A 493 -10.80 1.44 2.05
N ASN A 494 -9.79 0.67 2.45
CA ASN A 494 -9.89 -0.76 2.71
C ASN A 494 -9.40 -1.14 4.12
N SER A 495 -9.41 -0.20 5.07
CA SER A 495 -8.92 -0.46 6.42
C SER A 495 -9.71 -1.55 7.14
N ASP A 496 -10.99 -1.74 6.83
CA ASP A 496 -11.80 -2.85 7.30
C ASP A 496 -11.16 -4.22 6.99
N ALA A 497 -10.58 -4.40 5.81
CA ALA A 497 -9.88 -5.63 5.44
C ALA A 497 -8.51 -5.74 6.13
N PHE A 498 -7.74 -4.65 6.21
CA PHE A 498 -6.40 -4.67 6.80
C PHE A 498 -6.39 -4.80 8.33
N LEU A 499 -7.51 -4.51 8.99
CA LEU A 499 -7.69 -4.66 10.44
C LEU A 499 -8.40 -5.97 10.81
N ASP A 500 -8.90 -6.72 9.84
CA ASP A 500 -9.58 -7.98 10.08
C ASP A 500 -8.58 -9.10 10.48
N LYS A 501 -9.05 -10.02 11.31
CA LYS A 501 -8.29 -11.20 11.74
C LYS A 501 -8.08 -12.25 10.66
N ASP A 502 -8.84 -12.18 9.55
CA ASP A 502 -8.75 -13.14 8.45
C ASP A 502 -7.69 -12.72 7.42
N TRP A 503 -6.47 -12.54 7.91
CA TRP A 503 -5.29 -12.34 7.08
C TRP A 503 -4.61 -13.66 6.77
N THR A 504 -4.28 -13.91 5.50
CA THR A 504 -3.52 -15.08 5.05
C THR A 504 -2.24 -14.59 4.35
N PRO A 505 -1.08 -14.69 5.02
CA PRO A 505 0.18 -14.28 4.42
C PRO A 505 0.65 -15.27 3.36
N LEU A 506 1.32 -14.75 2.32
CA LEU A 506 2.08 -15.51 1.35
C LEU A 506 1.30 -16.69 0.74
N ILE A 507 0.13 -16.41 0.18
CA ILE A 507 -0.58 -17.42 -0.62
C ILE A 507 0.29 -17.85 -1.80
N SER A 508 0.07 -19.08 -2.30
CA SER A 508 0.88 -19.65 -3.37
C SER A 508 0.81 -18.83 -4.64
N THR A 509 1.97 -18.56 -5.24
CA THR A 509 2.12 -17.81 -6.49
C THR A 509 2.77 -18.67 -7.57
N ALA A 510 2.49 -18.36 -8.83
CA ALA A 510 3.06 -19.06 -9.97
C ALA A 510 4.57 -18.82 -10.16
N THR A 511 5.10 -17.76 -9.54
CA THR A 511 6.50 -17.35 -9.72
C THR A 511 7.09 -16.91 -8.40
N ASP A 512 8.25 -17.45 -8.05
CA ASP A 512 9.02 -17.01 -6.88
C ASP A 512 9.56 -15.58 -7.09
N GLY A 513 9.64 -14.81 -6.01
CA GLY A 513 9.96 -13.39 -6.05
C GLY A 513 8.74 -12.49 -6.25
N VAL A 514 7.55 -13.08 -6.43
CA VAL A 514 6.27 -12.39 -6.36
C VAL A 514 5.50 -12.92 -5.16
N TYR A 515 5.09 -12.03 -4.29
CA TYR A 515 4.48 -12.35 -3.01
C TYR A 515 3.09 -11.77 -2.94
N VAL A 516 2.14 -12.53 -2.38
CA VAL A 516 0.74 -12.12 -2.27
C VAL A 516 0.23 -12.42 -0.87
N ASN A 517 -0.34 -11.40 -0.23
CA ASN A 517 -1.11 -11.54 1.01
C ASN A 517 -2.60 -11.41 0.69
N ARG A 518 -3.44 -12.19 1.36
CA ARG A 518 -4.89 -12.12 1.27
C ARG A 518 -5.48 -11.55 2.55
N TRP A 519 -6.36 -10.57 2.42
CA TRP A 519 -7.06 -9.87 3.49
C TRP A 519 -8.56 -9.97 3.24
N ARG A 520 -9.30 -10.62 4.11
CA ARG A 520 -10.73 -10.83 3.94
C ARG A 520 -11.51 -10.05 4.99
N SER A 521 -12.58 -9.37 4.57
CA SER A 521 -13.53 -8.70 5.44
C SER A 521 -14.92 -8.82 4.86
N GLY A 522 -15.80 -9.62 5.50
CA GLY A 522 -17.12 -9.92 4.97
C GLY A 522 -17.06 -10.56 3.58
N GLU A 523 -17.73 -9.96 2.62
CA GLU A 523 -17.76 -10.41 1.21
C GLU A 523 -16.60 -9.86 0.36
N LYS A 524 -15.84 -8.91 0.88
CA LYS A 524 -14.70 -8.29 0.21
C LYS A 524 -13.41 -9.03 0.53
N THR A 525 -12.57 -9.25 -0.49
CA THR A 525 -11.21 -9.76 -0.32
C THR A 525 -10.22 -8.83 -1.03
N ILE A 526 -9.17 -8.43 -0.33
CA ILE A 526 -8.07 -7.64 -0.89
C ILE A 526 -6.83 -8.54 -0.98
N PHE A 527 -6.12 -8.46 -2.10
CA PHE A 527 -4.83 -9.12 -2.31
C PHE A 527 -3.78 -8.04 -2.52
N THR A 528 -2.87 -7.89 -1.56
CA THR A 528 -1.69 -7.05 -1.76
C THR A 528 -0.59 -7.86 -2.41
N VAL A 529 -0.04 -7.34 -3.50
CA VAL A 529 1.00 -7.98 -4.31
C VAL A 529 2.28 -7.18 -4.20
N LEU A 530 3.39 -7.87 -3.96
CA LEU A 530 4.73 -7.29 -3.97
C LEU A 530 5.60 -8.04 -5.00
N ASN A 531 6.08 -7.33 -6.00
CA ASN A 531 7.01 -7.85 -6.99
C ASN A 531 8.45 -7.46 -6.60
N MET A 532 9.27 -8.46 -6.29
CA MET A 532 10.69 -8.31 -5.95
C MET A 532 11.61 -8.72 -7.10
N ARG A 533 11.06 -8.87 -8.30
CA ARG A 533 11.82 -9.21 -9.51
C ARG A 533 12.18 -7.93 -10.27
N PRO A 534 13.37 -7.89 -10.91
CA PRO A 534 13.74 -6.77 -11.78
C PRO A 534 12.83 -6.64 -12.99
N GLU A 535 12.26 -7.77 -13.46
CA GLU A 535 11.34 -7.76 -14.60
C GLU A 535 9.93 -7.39 -14.16
N GLY A 536 9.25 -6.60 -14.97
CA GLY A 536 7.81 -6.42 -14.85
C GLY A 536 7.08 -7.73 -15.13
N LEU A 537 5.88 -7.86 -14.62
CA LEU A 537 5.06 -9.04 -14.84
C LEU A 537 3.64 -8.67 -15.25
N LYS A 538 3.11 -9.49 -16.14
CA LYS A 538 1.72 -9.43 -16.57
C LYS A 538 1.23 -10.84 -16.84
N GLY A 539 0.26 -11.33 -16.08
CA GLY A 539 -0.32 -12.65 -16.29
C GLY A 539 -0.79 -13.34 -15.01
N LYS A 540 -1.22 -14.58 -15.15
CA LYS A 540 -1.76 -15.41 -14.07
C LYS A 540 -0.72 -15.58 -12.96
N MET A 541 -1.07 -15.22 -11.75
CA MET A 541 -0.12 -15.22 -10.65
C MET A 541 -0.55 -16.07 -9.46
N PHE A 542 -1.81 -16.04 -9.08
CA PHE A 542 -2.34 -16.81 -7.96
C PHE A 542 -3.78 -17.26 -8.23
N THR A 543 -4.34 -18.08 -7.36
CA THR A 543 -5.70 -18.58 -7.49
C THR A 543 -6.57 -18.09 -6.34
N SER A 544 -7.84 -17.81 -6.63
CA SER A 544 -8.92 -17.62 -5.67
C SER A 544 -10.06 -18.60 -5.95
N GLU A 545 -10.84 -18.95 -4.93
CA GLU A 545 -12.06 -19.73 -5.13
C GLU A 545 -13.08 -18.87 -5.89
N ARG A 546 -13.69 -19.49 -6.92
CA ARG A 546 -14.71 -18.78 -7.68
C ARG A 546 -16.01 -18.72 -6.90
N SER A 547 -16.59 -17.53 -6.78
CA SER A 547 -17.96 -17.31 -6.29
C SER A 547 -18.80 -16.60 -7.34
N GLU A 548 -20.10 -16.91 -7.40
CA GLU A 548 -21.04 -16.19 -8.24
C GLU A 548 -21.30 -14.78 -7.68
N GLY A 549 -21.55 -13.81 -8.54
CA GLY A 549 -21.82 -12.43 -8.13
C GLY A 549 -20.58 -11.64 -7.67
N ILE A 550 -19.38 -12.17 -7.96
CA ILE A 550 -18.10 -11.54 -7.61
C ILE A 550 -17.37 -11.10 -8.88
N HIS A 551 -16.71 -9.95 -8.81
CA HIS A 551 -15.78 -9.50 -9.84
C HIS A 551 -14.45 -9.03 -9.25
N TYR A 552 -13.46 -8.81 -10.10
CA TYR A 552 -12.09 -8.49 -9.70
C TYR A 552 -11.64 -7.18 -10.30
N VAL A 553 -10.96 -6.37 -9.50
CA VAL A 553 -10.42 -5.05 -9.88
C VAL A 553 -9.00 -4.90 -9.37
N SER A 554 -8.10 -4.41 -10.20
CA SER A 554 -6.82 -3.88 -9.73
C SER A 554 -7.05 -2.48 -9.17
N LEU A 555 -7.02 -2.32 -7.86
CA LEU A 555 -7.11 -1.03 -7.18
C LEU A 555 -5.86 -0.16 -7.39
N TRP A 556 -4.74 -0.80 -7.74
CA TRP A 556 -3.52 -0.09 -8.06
C TRP A 556 -3.59 0.59 -9.43
N ASN A 557 -4.11 -0.13 -10.42
CA ASN A 557 -4.23 0.37 -11.78
C ASN A 557 -5.63 0.92 -12.11
N HIS A 558 -6.62 0.67 -11.25
CA HIS A 558 -8.03 0.91 -11.50
C HIS A 558 -8.48 0.32 -12.85
N GLU A 559 -8.31 -0.99 -12.96
CA GLU A 559 -8.63 -1.78 -14.15
C GLU A 559 -9.44 -3.01 -13.76
N SER A 560 -10.41 -3.36 -14.61
CA SER A 560 -11.12 -4.64 -14.47
C SER A 560 -10.15 -5.80 -14.69
N VAL A 561 -10.17 -6.76 -13.79
CA VAL A 561 -9.35 -7.98 -13.86
C VAL A 561 -10.26 -9.12 -14.28
N ASN A 562 -9.92 -9.78 -15.39
CA ASN A 562 -10.68 -10.90 -15.93
C ASN A 562 -9.90 -12.21 -15.72
N PRO A 563 -10.20 -12.98 -14.66
CA PRO A 563 -9.52 -14.23 -14.39
C PRO A 563 -9.94 -15.32 -15.38
N GLU A 564 -9.00 -16.21 -15.70
CA GLU A 564 -9.36 -17.47 -16.33
C GLU A 564 -9.89 -18.43 -15.27
N VAL A 565 -11.02 -19.08 -15.54
CA VAL A 565 -11.68 -19.99 -14.61
C VAL A 565 -11.50 -21.42 -15.07
N SER A 566 -11.01 -22.29 -14.19
CA SER A 566 -10.89 -23.72 -14.40
C SER A 566 -11.07 -24.48 -13.09
N ASN A 567 -11.83 -25.58 -13.12
CA ASN A 567 -12.04 -26.45 -11.96
C ASN A 567 -12.49 -25.71 -10.68
N GLY A 568 -13.41 -24.74 -10.83
CA GLY A 568 -13.94 -23.96 -9.70
C GLY A 568 -12.98 -22.91 -9.13
N LYS A 569 -11.79 -22.73 -9.72
CA LYS A 569 -10.82 -21.74 -9.31
C LYS A 569 -10.67 -20.63 -10.36
N ALA A 570 -10.54 -19.40 -9.89
CA ALA A 570 -10.20 -18.24 -10.68
C ALA A 570 -8.68 -18.02 -10.64
N PHE A 571 -8.03 -18.02 -11.81
CA PHE A 571 -6.60 -17.72 -11.94
C PHE A 571 -6.43 -16.21 -12.16
N ILE A 572 -6.01 -15.52 -11.12
CA ILE A 572 -5.96 -14.07 -11.08
C ILE A 572 -4.70 -13.56 -11.79
N PRO A 573 -4.85 -12.77 -12.87
CA PRO A 573 -3.72 -12.08 -13.47
C PRO A 573 -3.33 -10.85 -12.65
N VAL A 574 -2.03 -10.58 -12.60
CA VAL A 574 -1.43 -9.42 -11.94
C VAL A 574 -0.63 -8.63 -12.97
N THR A 575 -0.60 -7.33 -12.82
CA THR A 575 0.25 -6.44 -13.60
C THR A 575 1.07 -5.58 -12.66
N ALA A 576 2.36 -5.82 -12.58
CA ALA A 576 3.29 -5.04 -11.77
C ALA A 576 4.50 -4.63 -12.60
N GLU A 577 4.99 -3.44 -12.36
CA GLU A 577 6.21 -2.92 -12.99
C GLU A 577 7.44 -3.69 -12.50
N GLY A 578 8.51 -3.71 -13.29
CA GLY A 578 9.81 -4.19 -12.87
C GLY A 578 10.58 -3.12 -12.09
N TRP A 579 11.76 -3.50 -11.60
CA TRP A 579 12.66 -2.52 -11.01
C TRP A 579 13.21 -1.58 -12.10
N ASP A 580 13.46 -0.35 -11.71
CA ASP A 580 14.26 0.53 -12.52
C ASP A 580 15.75 0.20 -12.30
N THR A 581 16.28 -0.67 -13.15
CA THR A 581 17.69 -1.10 -13.11
C THR A 581 18.69 -0.03 -13.53
N SER A 582 18.23 1.12 -14.01
CA SER A 582 19.10 2.26 -14.36
C SER A 582 19.71 2.94 -13.13
N PHE A 583 19.15 2.68 -11.95
CA PHE A 583 19.70 3.14 -10.69
C PHE A 583 20.45 2.00 -9.99
N SER A 584 21.73 2.22 -9.75
CA SER A 584 22.62 1.26 -9.09
C SER A 584 22.28 0.97 -7.63
N ASP A 585 21.33 1.68 -7.04
CA ASP A 585 21.01 1.69 -5.61
C ASP A 585 19.63 1.12 -5.25
N THR A 586 19.00 0.35 -6.13
CA THR A 586 17.72 -0.33 -5.84
C THR A 586 16.57 0.59 -5.38
N ARG A 587 16.60 1.89 -5.72
CA ARG A 587 15.64 2.89 -5.25
C ARG A 587 14.19 2.61 -5.62
N ARG A 588 13.97 1.72 -6.57
CA ARG A 588 12.64 1.32 -7.04
C ARG A 588 12.36 -0.16 -6.90
N GLU A 589 13.10 -0.80 -6.02
CA GLU A 589 12.83 -2.19 -5.65
C GLU A 589 11.45 -2.31 -4.99
N GLY A 590 10.68 -3.34 -5.35
CA GLY A 590 9.42 -3.64 -4.71
C GLY A 590 8.22 -2.92 -5.34
N SER A 591 7.96 -3.09 -6.63
CA SER A 591 6.72 -2.64 -7.23
C SER A 591 5.51 -3.43 -6.70
N VAL A 592 4.34 -2.82 -6.73
CA VAL A 592 3.13 -3.39 -6.14
C VAL A 592 1.98 -3.46 -7.13
N ASP A 593 1.03 -4.36 -6.84
CA ASP A 593 -0.34 -4.32 -7.33
C ASP A 593 -1.28 -4.58 -6.15
N CYS A 594 -2.56 -4.28 -6.33
CA CYS A 594 -3.58 -4.53 -5.33
C CYS A 594 -4.84 -5.00 -6.02
N ILE A 595 -5.15 -6.28 -5.89
CA ILE A 595 -6.36 -6.84 -6.48
C ILE A 595 -7.45 -6.90 -5.41
N ALA A 596 -8.62 -6.39 -5.74
CA ALA A 596 -9.81 -6.54 -4.93
C ALA A 596 -10.77 -7.55 -5.59
N GLU A 597 -11.38 -8.36 -4.76
CA GLU A 597 -12.52 -9.21 -5.05
C GLU A 597 -13.73 -8.57 -4.39
N PHE A 598 -14.66 -8.09 -5.20
CA PHE A 598 -15.84 -7.38 -4.75
C PHE A 598 -17.13 -8.11 -5.13
N PRO A 599 -18.19 -8.02 -4.29
CA PRO A 599 -19.54 -8.32 -4.74
C PRO A 599 -19.98 -7.31 -5.80
N CYS A 600 -20.75 -7.75 -6.79
CA CYS A 600 -21.28 -6.87 -7.85
C CYS A 600 -22.41 -5.97 -7.29
N LEU A 601 -22.07 -4.87 -6.65
CA LEU A 601 -23.03 -3.93 -6.07
C LEU A 601 -23.38 -2.77 -7.00
N ILE A 602 -22.52 -2.45 -7.95
CA ILE A 602 -22.70 -1.39 -8.95
C ILE A 602 -23.02 -2.01 -10.29
N GLY A 603 -24.21 -1.77 -10.82
CA GLY A 603 -24.51 -1.97 -12.24
C GLY A 603 -24.24 -0.67 -13.00
N ALA A 604 -23.28 -0.66 -13.93
CA ALA A 604 -22.98 0.55 -14.70
C ALA A 604 -22.64 0.21 -16.15
N GLU A 605 -23.20 1.00 -17.08
CA GLU A 605 -22.95 0.87 -18.52
C GLU A 605 -22.91 2.24 -19.22
N ILE A 606 -22.20 2.28 -20.34
CA ILE A 606 -22.28 3.42 -21.27
C ILE A 606 -23.37 3.12 -22.29
N ALA A 607 -24.39 3.98 -22.34
CA ALA A 607 -25.48 3.92 -23.29
C ALA A 607 -25.51 5.21 -24.12
N GLY A 608 -24.94 5.18 -25.32
CA GLY A 608 -24.77 6.34 -26.16
C GLY A 608 -23.91 7.42 -25.51
N ASP A 609 -24.46 8.59 -25.28
CA ASP A 609 -23.80 9.74 -24.66
C ASP A 609 -23.92 9.77 -23.11
N SER A 610 -24.50 8.75 -22.53
CA SER A 610 -24.89 8.73 -21.13
C SER A 610 -24.31 7.52 -20.39
N ILE A 611 -24.04 7.69 -19.09
CA ILE A 611 -23.73 6.61 -18.15
C ILE A 611 -25.02 6.27 -17.42
N LYS A 612 -25.44 5.02 -17.51
CA LYS A 612 -26.50 4.47 -16.68
C LYS A 612 -25.88 3.79 -15.47
N VAL A 613 -26.40 4.08 -14.29
CA VAL A 613 -25.92 3.51 -13.03
C VAL A 613 -27.11 3.05 -12.20
N ARG A 614 -27.00 1.84 -11.69
CA ARG A 614 -27.96 1.26 -10.76
C ARG A 614 -27.23 0.63 -9.59
N SER A 615 -27.71 0.86 -8.39
CA SER A 615 -27.33 0.13 -7.18
C SER A 615 -28.41 0.26 -6.12
N GLU A 616 -28.61 -0.82 -5.38
CA GLU A 616 -29.56 -0.89 -4.25
C GLU A 616 -28.85 -0.66 -2.89
N SER A 617 -27.52 -0.61 -2.88
CA SER A 617 -26.70 -0.41 -1.68
C SER A 617 -26.83 1.02 -1.17
N GLY A 618 -26.55 1.20 0.12
CA GLY A 618 -26.44 2.52 0.75
C GLY A 618 -25.13 3.23 0.44
N GLY A 619 -24.93 4.42 1.02
CA GLY A 619 -23.68 5.16 0.94
C GLY A 619 -23.62 6.20 -0.17
N SER A 620 -22.45 6.39 -0.75
CA SER A 620 -22.16 7.33 -1.83
C SER A 620 -21.45 6.68 -2.99
N LEU A 621 -21.85 7.00 -4.21
CA LEU A 621 -21.14 6.62 -5.41
C LEU A 621 -20.27 7.77 -5.91
N LEU A 622 -18.97 7.56 -5.99
CA LEU A 622 -18.00 8.52 -6.49
C LEU A 622 -17.65 8.22 -7.95
N LEU A 623 -17.82 9.18 -8.85
CA LEU A 623 -17.46 9.08 -10.25
C LEU A 623 -16.19 9.88 -10.51
N TRP A 624 -15.12 9.20 -10.88
CA TRP A 624 -13.82 9.78 -11.12
C TRP A 624 -13.51 9.90 -12.61
N LYS A 625 -12.98 11.05 -13.00
CA LYS A 625 -12.39 11.27 -14.32
C LYS A 625 -10.96 10.73 -14.32
N GLY A 626 -10.75 9.54 -14.90
CA GLY A 626 -9.46 8.82 -14.77
C GLY A 626 -9.35 8.07 -13.45
N ASN A 627 -8.11 7.87 -12.98
CA ASN A 627 -7.87 7.13 -11.75
C ASN A 627 -8.27 7.93 -10.50
N PRO A 628 -8.93 7.28 -9.54
CA PRO A 628 -9.13 7.85 -8.22
C PRO A 628 -7.81 8.27 -7.58
N ALA A 629 -7.79 9.47 -7.04
CA ALA A 629 -6.67 9.98 -6.26
C ALA A 629 -7.13 11.18 -5.43
N GLN A 630 -6.55 11.41 -4.27
CA GLN A 630 -6.95 12.49 -3.38
C GLN A 630 -6.85 13.88 -4.03
N LYS A 631 -5.86 14.06 -4.92
CA LYS A 631 -5.67 15.31 -5.68
C LYS A 631 -6.70 15.53 -6.81
N ASN A 632 -7.49 14.52 -7.15
CA ASN A 632 -8.45 14.57 -8.22
C ASN A 632 -9.86 14.91 -7.68
N THR A 633 -10.69 15.52 -8.50
CA THR A 633 -12.08 15.77 -8.19
C THR A 633 -12.96 14.63 -8.69
N CYS A 634 -13.96 14.27 -7.92
CA CYS A 634 -15.00 13.31 -8.31
C CYS A 634 -16.37 13.97 -8.27
N LYS A 635 -17.33 13.33 -8.93
CA LYS A 635 -18.77 13.63 -8.77
C LYS A 635 -19.35 12.63 -7.79
N GLU A 636 -20.12 13.11 -6.84
CA GLU A 636 -20.77 12.25 -5.84
C GLU A 636 -22.25 12.12 -6.11
N ILE A 637 -22.78 10.91 -5.99
CA ILE A 637 -24.19 10.57 -6.12
C ILE A 637 -24.58 9.80 -4.85
N LYS A 638 -25.68 10.22 -4.23
CA LYS A 638 -26.22 9.49 -3.06
C LYS A 638 -26.89 8.20 -3.51
N MET A 639 -26.72 7.18 -2.72
CA MET A 639 -27.24 5.84 -2.94
C MET A 639 -28.42 5.56 -2.00
N PRO A 640 -29.38 4.65 -2.35
CA PRO A 640 -29.48 3.91 -3.60
C PRO A 640 -29.86 4.78 -4.80
N CYS A 641 -29.52 4.33 -6.02
CA CYS A 641 -29.91 5.05 -7.24
C CYS A 641 -30.19 4.12 -8.42
N ASP A 642 -31.07 4.59 -9.31
CA ASP A 642 -31.24 4.11 -10.69
C ASP A 642 -31.33 5.35 -11.56
N THR A 643 -30.26 5.70 -12.25
CA THR A 643 -30.18 6.99 -12.94
C THR A 643 -29.36 6.92 -14.22
N SER A 644 -29.64 7.85 -15.12
CA SER A 644 -28.87 8.03 -16.35
C SER A 644 -28.38 9.47 -16.44
N MET A 645 -27.08 9.64 -16.67
CA MET A 645 -26.43 10.95 -16.66
C MET A 645 -25.62 11.14 -17.92
N ARG A 646 -25.78 12.28 -18.58
CA ARG A 646 -24.99 12.56 -19.78
C ARG A 646 -23.52 12.79 -19.41
N ILE A 647 -22.63 12.13 -20.14
CA ILE A 647 -21.18 12.22 -19.97
C ILE A 647 -20.71 13.69 -20.08
N LYS A 648 -21.27 14.42 -21.03
CA LYS A 648 -20.94 15.83 -21.25
C LYS A 648 -21.26 16.72 -20.04
N ASP A 649 -22.34 16.44 -19.34
CA ASP A 649 -22.76 17.22 -18.16
C ASP A 649 -21.89 16.91 -16.94
N LEU A 650 -21.39 15.68 -16.86
CA LEU A 650 -20.49 15.24 -15.78
C LEU A 650 -19.04 15.70 -15.97
N PHE A 651 -18.49 15.51 -17.15
CA PHE A 651 -17.05 15.59 -17.41
C PHE A 651 -16.67 16.48 -18.60
N GLY A 652 -17.65 17.12 -19.24
CA GLY A 652 -17.44 17.82 -20.51
C GLY A 652 -17.17 16.83 -21.65
N TYR A 653 -16.33 17.23 -22.58
CA TYR A 653 -15.86 16.35 -23.67
C TYR A 653 -14.69 15.54 -23.15
N TYR A 654 -14.98 14.31 -22.75
CA TYR A 654 -14.01 13.42 -22.15
C TYR A 654 -13.96 12.08 -22.87
N GLU A 655 -12.78 11.61 -23.11
CA GLU A 655 -12.45 10.28 -23.63
C GLU A 655 -11.48 9.61 -22.67
N GLY A 656 -11.67 8.34 -22.41
CA GLY A 656 -10.82 7.61 -21.49
C GLY A 656 -11.57 6.88 -20.39
N LYS A 657 -10.89 6.64 -19.30
CA LYS A 657 -11.36 5.86 -18.16
C LYS A 657 -12.25 6.69 -17.25
N ILE A 658 -13.36 6.12 -16.82
CA ILE A 658 -14.18 6.58 -15.69
C ILE A 658 -14.18 5.46 -14.65
N VAL A 659 -13.91 5.80 -13.42
CA VAL A 659 -13.96 4.86 -12.30
C VAL A 659 -15.12 5.23 -11.38
N LEU A 660 -15.95 4.25 -11.06
CA LEU A 660 -17.07 4.38 -10.15
C LEU A 660 -16.73 3.63 -8.87
N GLN A 661 -16.74 4.30 -7.73
CA GLN A 661 -16.46 3.72 -6.41
C GLN A 661 -17.68 3.86 -5.50
N LEU A 662 -18.19 2.76 -4.99
CA LEU A 662 -19.22 2.74 -3.95
C LEU A 662 -18.54 2.81 -2.59
N ILE A 663 -18.80 3.89 -1.86
CA ILE A 663 -18.23 4.14 -0.54
C ILE A 663 -19.35 4.12 0.50
N GLU A 664 -19.19 3.32 1.53
CA GLU A 664 -20.04 3.30 2.71
C GLU A 664 -19.15 3.34 3.97
N ASP A 665 -19.47 4.22 4.91
CA ASP A 665 -18.68 4.45 6.13
C ASP A 665 -17.17 4.66 5.86
N LYS A 666 -16.86 5.41 4.80
CA LYS A 666 -15.52 5.67 4.28
C LYS A 666 -14.79 4.45 3.73
N LYS A 667 -15.45 3.30 3.61
CA LYS A 667 -14.86 2.05 3.08
C LYS A 667 -15.36 1.79 1.67
N LEU A 668 -14.44 1.35 0.82
CA LEU A 668 -14.75 0.93 -0.54
C LEU A 668 -15.47 -0.41 -0.50
N LYS A 669 -16.67 -0.46 -1.06
CA LYS A 669 -17.52 -1.66 -1.14
C LYS A 669 -17.49 -2.30 -2.52
N ASP A 670 -17.35 -1.47 -3.56
CA ASP A 670 -17.30 -1.94 -4.96
C ASP A 670 -16.65 -0.88 -5.85
N GLU A 671 -15.99 -1.31 -6.92
CA GLU A 671 -15.39 -0.41 -7.92
C GLU A 671 -15.64 -0.95 -9.33
N VAL A 672 -16.23 -0.12 -10.20
CA VAL A 672 -16.50 -0.45 -11.60
C VAL A 672 -15.78 0.51 -12.51
N ILE A 673 -15.18 -0.01 -13.57
CA ILE A 673 -14.43 0.76 -14.55
C ILE A 673 -15.21 0.81 -15.88
N LEU A 674 -15.47 2.02 -16.35
CA LEU A 674 -16.02 2.27 -17.68
C LEU A 674 -14.97 2.95 -18.56
N ARG A 675 -15.01 2.67 -19.87
CA ARG A 675 -14.13 3.33 -20.84
C ARG A 675 -14.95 4.00 -21.91
N ILE A 676 -14.75 5.30 -22.07
CA ILE A 676 -15.30 6.06 -23.17
C ILE A 676 -14.30 5.95 -24.33
N SER A 677 -14.71 5.31 -25.41
CA SER A 677 -13.84 5.14 -26.58
C SER A 677 -13.54 6.48 -27.24
N GLY A 678 -12.29 6.69 -27.65
CA GLY A 678 -11.80 7.89 -28.28
C GLY A 678 -12.02 7.98 -29.80
N ASN A 679 -12.75 7.02 -30.39
CA ASN A 679 -12.84 6.91 -31.85
C ASN A 679 -14.18 7.42 -32.46
N GLU A 680 -15.09 7.91 -31.64
CA GLU A 680 -16.33 8.48 -32.18
C GLU A 680 -16.20 9.99 -32.41
N GLN A 681 -16.42 10.39 -33.60
CA GLN A 681 -16.56 11.84 -33.93
C GLN A 681 -17.72 12.42 -33.15
N ARG A 682 -17.42 13.41 -32.35
CA ARG A 682 -18.43 14.15 -31.57
C ARG A 682 -18.55 15.56 -32.13
N ILE A 683 -19.77 15.98 -32.36
CA ILE A 683 -20.02 17.40 -32.68
C ILE A 683 -19.79 18.22 -31.41
N ILE A 684 -18.62 18.87 -31.33
CA ILE A 684 -18.20 19.67 -30.19
C ILE A 684 -19.01 20.93 -30.07
N SER A 685 -19.41 21.55 -31.21
CA SER A 685 -20.22 22.73 -31.26
C SER A 685 -21.02 22.79 -32.56
N LYS A 686 -22.16 23.44 -32.56
CA LYS A 686 -22.84 23.80 -33.78
C LYS A 686 -22.04 24.89 -34.49
N VAL A 687 -21.91 24.76 -35.81
CA VAL A 687 -21.33 25.81 -36.66
C VAL A 687 -22.22 27.05 -36.53
N ILE A 688 -21.66 28.14 -36.04
CA ILE A 688 -22.36 29.43 -35.95
C ILE A 688 -22.15 30.13 -37.28
N PRO A 689 -23.22 30.44 -38.02
CA PRO A 689 -23.09 31.19 -39.26
C PRO A 689 -22.46 32.57 -39.00
N THR A 690 -21.56 32.98 -39.84
CA THR A 690 -21.01 34.35 -39.83
C THR A 690 -21.84 35.24 -40.76
N VAL A 691 -21.68 36.55 -40.61
CA VAL A 691 -22.36 37.53 -41.46
C VAL A 691 -21.93 37.33 -42.92
N ARG A 692 -22.87 37.31 -43.83
CA ARG A 692 -22.58 37.30 -45.28
C ARG A 692 -21.94 38.63 -45.69
N SER A 693 -20.86 38.55 -46.47
CA SER A 693 -20.21 39.72 -47.03
C SER A 693 -20.58 39.81 -48.49
N GLU A 694 -21.06 40.97 -48.94
CA GLU A 694 -21.34 41.27 -50.34
C GLU A 694 -20.06 41.58 -51.11
N VAL A 695 -19.01 41.99 -50.44
CA VAL A 695 -17.72 42.30 -51.01
C VAL A 695 -16.69 41.37 -50.43
N LEU A 696 -15.84 40.79 -51.31
CA LEU A 696 -14.72 39.91 -50.83
C LEU A 696 -13.77 40.75 -49.97
N PRO A 697 -13.62 40.42 -48.68
CA PRO A 697 -12.68 41.13 -47.80
C PRO A 697 -11.23 40.99 -48.30
N ALA A 698 -10.44 42.04 -48.05
CA ALA A 698 -9.00 41.96 -48.33
C ALA A 698 -8.36 40.77 -47.63
N GLU A 699 -7.39 40.12 -48.23
CA GLU A 699 -6.69 38.98 -47.72
C GLU A 699 -7.55 37.71 -47.49
N MET A 700 -8.77 37.66 -48.03
CA MET A 700 -9.63 36.45 -48.04
C MET A 700 -9.84 35.94 -49.48
N VAL A 701 -10.16 34.66 -49.59
CA VAL A 701 -10.39 33.96 -50.85
C VAL A 701 -11.77 33.32 -50.83
N LEU A 702 -12.53 33.49 -51.95
CA LEU A 702 -13.78 32.78 -52.15
C LEU A 702 -13.53 31.34 -52.59
N VAL A 703 -14.04 30.38 -51.84
CA VAL A 703 -14.06 28.96 -52.21
C VAL A 703 -15.46 28.62 -52.72
N PRO A 704 -15.60 28.16 -53.96
CA PRO A 704 -16.92 27.77 -54.50
C PRO A 704 -17.46 26.53 -53.77
N GLY A 705 -18.79 26.50 -53.54
CA GLY A 705 -19.42 25.33 -52.94
C GLY A 705 -19.31 24.08 -53.83
N SER A 706 -19.27 22.94 -53.20
CA SER A 706 -19.15 21.64 -53.87
C SER A 706 -19.68 20.51 -52.99
N ASN A 707 -19.93 19.37 -53.61
CA ASN A 707 -20.12 18.11 -52.89
C ASN A 707 -18.75 17.46 -52.65
N VAL A 708 -18.27 17.49 -51.43
CA VAL A 708 -16.95 17.02 -51.00
C VAL A 708 -17.05 15.56 -50.65
N LEU A 709 -16.34 14.69 -51.39
CA LEU A 709 -16.14 13.32 -50.99
C LEU A 709 -14.87 13.27 -50.11
N MET A 710 -15.05 12.99 -48.85
CA MET A 710 -13.93 12.89 -47.91
C MET A 710 -13.26 11.52 -48.09
N GLU A 711 -12.38 11.41 -49.05
CA GLU A 711 -11.55 10.22 -49.28
C GLU A 711 -10.13 10.47 -48.77
N LEU A 712 -9.58 9.52 -48.08
CA LEU A 712 -8.22 9.55 -47.61
C LEU A 712 -7.44 8.49 -48.33
N THR A 713 -6.47 8.89 -49.16
CA THR A 713 -5.61 8.02 -49.91
C THR A 713 -4.19 8.12 -49.39
N GLY A 714 -3.57 6.98 -49.06
CA GLY A 714 -2.21 6.90 -48.52
C GLY A 714 -2.18 7.16 -47.03
N GLY A 715 -3.01 6.40 -46.30
CA GLY A 715 -3.23 6.54 -44.88
C GLY A 715 -1.95 6.42 -44.05
N ASP A 716 -1.85 7.29 -43.12
CA ASP A 716 -1.02 7.09 -41.96
C ASP A 716 -1.82 6.18 -41.01
N ASP A 717 -1.30 4.98 -40.74
CA ASP A 717 -1.96 3.97 -39.90
C ASP A 717 -2.23 4.45 -38.45
N PHE A 718 -1.71 5.60 -38.07
CA PHE A 718 -1.86 6.18 -36.73
C PHE A 718 -3.06 7.11 -36.56
N ILE A 719 -3.77 7.47 -37.63
CA ILE A 719 -4.94 8.34 -37.52
C ILE A 719 -6.19 7.55 -37.89
N PRO A 720 -7.07 7.26 -36.90
CA PRO A 720 -8.34 6.62 -37.20
C PRO A 720 -9.23 7.58 -37.97
N TYR A 721 -9.75 7.14 -39.10
CA TYR A 721 -10.71 7.87 -39.90
C TYR A 721 -12.12 7.32 -39.66
N PRO A 722 -13.11 8.17 -39.47
CA PRO A 722 -14.50 7.71 -39.38
C PRO A 722 -14.95 7.22 -40.74
N ASP A 723 -15.78 6.19 -40.72
CA ASP A 723 -16.55 5.78 -41.92
C ASP A 723 -17.47 6.92 -42.31
N LEU A 724 -17.15 7.59 -43.40
CA LEU A 724 -17.99 8.64 -43.95
C LEU A 724 -19.05 8.05 -44.90
N PRO A 725 -20.28 8.57 -44.87
CA PRO A 725 -21.29 8.13 -45.81
C PRO A 725 -20.82 8.38 -47.26
N GLY A 726 -20.91 7.34 -48.10
CA GLY A 726 -20.42 7.38 -49.47
C GLY A 726 -21.02 8.45 -50.39
N ASN A 727 -21.97 9.25 -49.91
CA ASN A 727 -22.71 10.27 -50.65
C ASN A 727 -22.03 11.63 -50.69
N GLY A 728 -20.92 11.82 -50.02
CA GLY A 728 -20.26 13.11 -49.89
C GLY A 728 -20.97 14.10 -48.96
N ILE A 729 -20.31 15.19 -48.70
CA ILE A 729 -20.81 16.30 -47.84
C ILE A 729 -21.01 17.53 -48.70
N VAL A 730 -22.24 18.07 -48.77
CA VAL A 730 -22.52 19.34 -49.46
C VAL A 730 -21.94 20.48 -48.65
N VAL A 731 -21.03 21.22 -49.22
CA VAL A 731 -20.40 22.41 -48.64
C VAL A 731 -20.85 23.61 -49.48
N ASP A 732 -21.47 24.59 -48.83
CA ASP A 732 -21.83 25.87 -49.48
C ASP A 732 -20.57 26.68 -49.80
N SER A 733 -20.66 27.66 -50.69
CA SER A 733 -19.57 28.61 -50.92
C SER A 733 -19.26 29.43 -49.69
N PHE A 734 -17.97 29.60 -49.39
CA PHE A 734 -17.49 30.35 -48.25
C PHE A 734 -16.24 31.15 -48.58
N ILE A 735 -15.90 32.10 -47.69
CA ILE A 735 -14.66 32.84 -47.79
C ILE A 735 -13.70 32.41 -46.65
N ILE A 736 -12.44 32.22 -47.00
CA ILE A 736 -11.38 31.78 -46.05
C ILE A 736 -10.20 32.76 -46.12
N ASP A 737 -9.50 32.95 -45.03
CA ASP A 737 -8.25 33.73 -45.04
C ASP A 737 -7.24 33.11 -45.98
N ARG A 738 -6.55 33.94 -46.77
CA ARG A 738 -5.51 33.52 -47.72
C ARG A 738 -4.33 32.86 -47.00
N TYR A 739 -4.01 33.35 -45.81
CA TYR A 739 -2.88 32.94 -45.01
C TYR A 739 -3.30 32.47 -43.62
N PRO A 740 -2.54 31.60 -42.96
CA PRO A 740 -2.70 31.36 -41.53
C PRO A 740 -2.60 32.65 -40.72
N VAL A 741 -3.28 32.67 -39.56
CA VAL A 741 -3.22 33.83 -38.66
C VAL A 741 -1.79 34.05 -38.19
N THR A 742 -1.30 35.28 -38.32
CA THR A 742 0.08 35.65 -37.99
C THR A 742 0.24 36.03 -36.52
N ASN A 743 1.50 35.99 -36.04
CA ASN A 743 1.83 36.49 -34.72
C ASN A 743 1.39 37.94 -34.48
N ALA A 744 1.55 38.81 -35.47
CA ALA A 744 1.08 40.20 -35.38
C ALA A 744 -0.45 40.34 -35.19
N GLN A 745 -1.21 39.61 -36.00
CA GLN A 745 -2.68 39.59 -35.89
C GLN A 745 -3.16 39.06 -34.55
N TYR A 746 -2.52 37.98 -34.07
CA TYR A 746 -2.89 37.41 -32.79
C TYR A 746 -2.48 38.28 -31.61
N TYR A 747 -1.36 38.99 -31.71
CA TYR A 747 -0.93 39.98 -30.73
C TYR A 747 -1.89 41.16 -30.64
N GLU A 748 -2.38 41.65 -31.79
CA GLU A 748 -3.42 42.68 -31.86
C GLU A 748 -4.70 42.21 -31.12
N PHE A 749 -5.14 40.99 -31.38
CA PHE A 749 -6.29 40.40 -30.68
C PHE A 749 -6.14 40.42 -29.18
N ILE A 750 -5.05 39.81 -28.63
CA ILE A 750 -4.88 39.78 -27.18
C ILE A 750 -4.73 41.14 -26.54
N THR A 751 -4.13 42.08 -27.28
CA THR A 751 -3.93 43.48 -26.80
C THR A 751 -5.26 44.24 -26.75
N LEU A 752 -6.09 44.16 -27.81
CA LEU A 752 -7.33 44.93 -27.92
C LEU A 752 -8.47 44.28 -27.14
N SER A 753 -8.54 42.93 -27.08
CA SER A 753 -9.60 42.22 -26.38
C SER A 753 -9.35 41.97 -24.91
N GLY A 754 -8.11 42.05 -24.48
CA GLY A 754 -7.71 41.65 -23.14
C GLY A 754 -7.83 40.13 -22.88
N TYR A 755 -7.91 39.31 -23.92
CA TYR A 755 -8.10 37.86 -23.83
C TYR A 755 -7.09 37.18 -22.90
N ARG A 756 -7.57 36.23 -22.11
CA ARG A 756 -6.79 35.34 -21.29
C ARG A 756 -7.22 33.90 -21.55
N PRO A 757 -6.28 32.97 -21.81
CA PRO A 757 -6.59 31.57 -21.99
C PRO A 757 -7.12 30.92 -20.71
N SER A 758 -8.01 29.96 -20.82
CA SER A 758 -8.49 29.15 -19.70
C SER A 758 -7.38 28.16 -19.21
N ASP A 759 -6.56 27.68 -20.14
CA ASP A 759 -5.39 26.87 -19.87
C ASP A 759 -4.13 27.61 -20.35
N THR A 760 -3.23 27.88 -19.42
CA THR A 760 -1.95 28.53 -19.70
C THR A 760 -0.84 27.55 -20.05
N SER A 761 -1.08 26.25 -19.95
CA SER A 761 -0.07 25.22 -20.22
C SER A 761 0.37 25.26 -21.69
N GLY A 762 1.58 25.68 -21.91
CA GLY A 762 2.13 25.79 -23.25
C GLY A 762 1.56 26.89 -24.14
N TYR A 763 0.62 27.69 -23.64
CA TYR A 763 0.05 28.82 -24.40
C TYR A 763 1.13 29.80 -24.83
N LEU A 764 1.23 30.05 -26.14
CA LEU A 764 2.24 30.91 -26.74
C LEU A 764 3.67 30.71 -26.24
N ARG A 765 4.04 29.48 -25.88
CA ARG A 765 5.35 29.14 -25.30
C ARG A 765 6.56 29.55 -26.11
N HIS A 766 6.35 29.83 -27.42
CA HIS A 766 7.41 30.31 -28.33
C HIS A 766 7.60 31.83 -28.23
N TRP A 767 6.69 32.56 -27.58
CA TRP A 767 6.82 33.99 -27.31
C TRP A 767 7.67 34.23 -26.07
N GLN A 768 8.29 35.41 -26.01
CA GLN A 768 9.10 35.81 -24.86
C GLN A 768 8.49 37.08 -24.22
N SER A 769 8.29 37.07 -22.92
CA SER A 769 7.66 38.18 -22.18
C SER A 769 6.34 38.67 -22.77
N GLY A 770 5.52 37.72 -23.29
CA GLY A 770 4.21 38.02 -23.87
C GLY A 770 4.24 38.60 -25.28
N MET A 771 5.38 38.53 -25.99
CA MET A 771 5.53 39.07 -27.36
C MET A 771 6.36 38.08 -28.22
N PHE A 772 6.06 38.03 -29.50
CA PHE A 772 6.85 37.29 -30.46
C PHE A 772 8.23 37.97 -30.72
N LYS A 773 9.18 37.20 -31.23
CA LYS A 773 10.52 37.74 -31.58
C LYS A 773 10.45 38.75 -32.69
N GLN A 774 11.30 39.79 -32.63
CA GLN A 774 11.44 40.81 -33.67
C GLN A 774 11.68 40.17 -35.05
N GLY A 775 10.92 40.57 -36.05
CA GLY A 775 10.99 40.05 -37.41
C GLY A 775 10.17 38.77 -37.62
N GLN A 776 9.38 38.34 -36.62
CA GLN A 776 8.46 37.19 -36.72
C GLN A 776 6.97 37.61 -36.74
N ASP A 777 6.70 38.88 -37.09
CA ASP A 777 5.36 39.45 -37.22
C ASP A 777 4.49 38.67 -38.25
N LYS A 778 5.08 38.25 -39.35
CA LYS A 778 4.42 37.48 -40.42
C LYS A 778 4.49 35.96 -40.25
N TYR A 779 5.05 35.43 -39.16
CA TYR A 779 5.03 34.01 -38.92
C TYR A 779 3.70 33.56 -38.39
N PRO A 780 3.25 32.33 -38.70
CA PRO A 780 2.00 31.81 -38.17
C PRO A 780 2.10 31.71 -36.65
N VAL A 781 1.03 32.11 -35.97
CA VAL A 781 0.92 31.87 -34.51
C VAL A 781 0.66 30.37 -34.25
N VAL A 782 1.31 29.83 -33.27
CA VAL A 782 1.22 28.44 -32.85
C VAL A 782 1.09 28.31 -31.34
N ASN A 783 0.97 27.07 -30.85
CA ASN A 783 0.80 26.76 -29.42
C ASN A 783 -0.44 27.43 -28.84
N LEU A 784 -1.57 27.23 -29.52
CA LEU A 784 -2.91 27.69 -29.16
C LEU A 784 -3.85 26.49 -29.00
N SER A 785 -4.74 26.56 -28.05
CA SER A 785 -5.85 25.62 -27.92
C SER A 785 -6.98 25.91 -28.94
N TYR A 786 -7.91 24.97 -29.11
CA TYR A 786 -9.12 25.19 -29.89
C TYR A 786 -9.92 26.41 -29.39
N GLU A 787 -9.99 26.60 -28.06
CA GLU A 787 -10.69 27.74 -27.46
C GLU A 787 -10.02 29.08 -27.79
N ASP A 788 -8.67 29.10 -27.76
CA ASP A 788 -7.89 30.28 -28.13
C ASP A 788 -8.14 30.69 -29.58
N MET A 789 -8.05 29.72 -30.51
CA MET A 789 -8.30 29.92 -31.93
C MET A 789 -9.75 30.36 -32.23
N SER A 790 -10.73 29.72 -31.56
CA SER A 790 -12.14 30.09 -31.70
C SER A 790 -12.44 31.47 -31.14
N SER A 791 -11.76 31.90 -30.08
CA SER A 791 -11.90 33.22 -29.48
C SER A 791 -11.33 34.31 -30.39
N TYR A 792 -10.18 34.07 -31.00
CA TYR A 792 -9.65 34.95 -32.05
C TYR A 792 -10.60 35.07 -33.22
N ALA A 793 -11.06 33.94 -33.75
CA ALA A 793 -11.94 33.93 -34.91
C ALA A 793 -13.23 34.75 -34.63
N ARG A 794 -13.87 34.57 -33.50
CA ARG A 794 -15.06 35.35 -33.08
C ARG A 794 -14.75 36.83 -32.94
N TRP A 795 -13.64 37.20 -32.36
CA TRP A 795 -13.22 38.60 -32.24
C TRP A 795 -13.05 39.26 -33.62
N ALA A 796 -12.46 38.50 -34.56
CA ALA A 796 -12.26 38.95 -35.95
C ALA A 796 -13.54 38.91 -36.81
N GLY A 797 -14.70 38.58 -36.24
CA GLY A 797 -15.95 38.44 -36.99
C GLY A 797 -16.03 37.21 -37.87
N LYS A 798 -15.19 36.22 -37.60
CA LYS A 798 -14.99 34.98 -38.36
C LYS A 798 -15.33 33.75 -37.49
N ARG A 799 -15.20 32.59 -38.05
CA ARG A 799 -15.20 31.30 -37.35
C ARG A 799 -14.10 30.39 -37.90
N LEU A 800 -13.80 29.36 -37.18
CA LEU A 800 -12.96 28.29 -37.70
C LEU A 800 -13.69 27.54 -38.84
N PRO A 801 -12.98 27.10 -39.90
CA PRO A 801 -13.57 26.27 -40.93
C PRO A 801 -13.98 24.91 -40.36
N THR A 802 -15.01 24.30 -40.92
CA THR A 802 -15.31 22.90 -40.72
C THR A 802 -14.27 22.05 -41.42
N GLN A 803 -14.18 20.75 -41.05
CA GLN A 803 -13.28 19.80 -41.74
C GLN A 803 -13.55 19.74 -43.23
N ALA A 804 -14.82 19.70 -43.64
CA ALA A 804 -15.20 19.64 -45.05
C ALA A 804 -14.87 20.95 -45.82
N GLU A 805 -15.06 22.13 -45.20
CA GLU A 805 -14.63 23.41 -45.76
C GLU A 805 -13.12 23.50 -45.95
N TRP A 806 -12.37 23.06 -44.91
CA TRP A 806 -10.90 23.05 -44.94
C TRP A 806 -10.39 22.13 -46.05
N GLN A 807 -10.96 20.91 -46.12
CA GLN A 807 -10.62 19.92 -47.16
C GLN A 807 -10.93 20.49 -48.56
N LEU A 808 -12.08 21.10 -48.75
CA LEU A 808 -12.47 21.70 -50.06
C LEU A 808 -11.49 22.83 -50.42
N ALA A 809 -11.12 23.69 -49.45
CA ALA A 809 -10.16 24.75 -49.71
C ALA A 809 -8.79 24.23 -50.12
N ALA A 810 -8.35 23.11 -49.52
CA ALA A 810 -7.04 22.51 -49.77
C ALA A 810 -6.98 21.72 -51.10
N GLN A 811 -8.03 20.95 -51.42
CA GLN A 811 -8.05 20.02 -52.56
C GLN A 811 -8.75 20.60 -53.83
N GLY A 812 -9.54 21.64 -53.62
CA GLY A 812 -10.41 22.12 -54.71
C GLY A 812 -11.53 21.14 -55.09
N THR A 813 -12.18 21.39 -56.19
CA THR A 813 -13.25 20.51 -56.75
C THR A 813 -12.70 19.37 -57.62
N ASP A 814 -11.46 19.44 -57.97
CA ASP A 814 -10.75 18.48 -58.81
C ASP A 814 -9.99 17.39 -58.03
N LYS A 815 -10.16 17.38 -56.69
CA LYS A 815 -9.59 16.39 -55.78
C LYS A 815 -8.05 16.29 -55.85
N ARG A 816 -7.38 17.39 -56.14
CA ARG A 816 -5.91 17.41 -56.19
C ARG A 816 -5.29 17.01 -54.86
N ARG A 817 -4.13 16.33 -54.91
CA ARG A 817 -3.46 15.87 -53.70
C ARG A 817 -2.79 16.99 -52.92
N TRP A 818 -2.31 18.00 -53.63
CA TRP A 818 -1.65 19.18 -53.06
C TRP A 818 -2.32 20.44 -53.58
N PRO A 819 -2.24 21.59 -52.95
CA PRO A 819 -2.85 22.83 -53.46
C PRO A 819 -2.45 23.17 -54.90
N TRP A 820 -1.31 22.75 -55.35
CA TRP A 820 -0.72 22.98 -56.66
C TRP A 820 -0.90 21.82 -57.69
N GLY A 821 -1.49 20.69 -57.31
CA GLY A 821 -1.70 19.54 -58.19
C GLY A 821 -1.42 18.19 -57.54
N ASN A 822 -1.14 17.18 -58.33
CA ASN A 822 -0.97 15.83 -57.83
C ASN A 822 0.51 15.45 -57.54
N ASP A 823 1.46 16.21 -58.07
CA ASP A 823 2.90 15.96 -57.90
C ASP A 823 3.43 16.76 -56.71
N PHE A 824 4.25 16.09 -55.88
CA PHE A 824 4.86 16.77 -54.73
C PHE A 824 6.04 17.64 -55.19
N HIS A 825 6.06 18.91 -54.75
CA HIS A 825 7.16 19.85 -54.94
C HIS A 825 7.64 20.41 -53.60
N ALA A 826 8.79 19.95 -53.15
CA ALA A 826 9.37 20.34 -51.85
C ALA A 826 9.60 21.85 -51.69
N THR A 827 9.76 22.56 -52.78
CA THR A 827 9.96 24.02 -52.81
C THR A 827 8.67 24.84 -52.70
N TYR A 828 7.53 24.19 -52.75
CA TYR A 828 6.20 24.84 -52.71
C TYR A 828 5.59 24.89 -51.31
N CYS A 829 6.19 24.23 -50.34
CA CYS A 829 5.75 24.18 -48.97
C CYS A 829 6.88 24.12 -47.94
N ASN A 830 6.58 24.43 -46.69
CA ASN A 830 7.48 24.25 -45.58
C ASN A 830 7.41 22.80 -45.08
N ASN A 831 8.24 21.89 -45.60
CA ASN A 831 8.16 20.45 -45.31
C ASN A 831 9.35 19.85 -44.55
N SER A 832 10.47 20.55 -44.46
CA SER A 832 11.72 19.92 -43.98
C SER A 832 12.60 20.80 -43.14
N PHE A 833 12.15 21.98 -42.77
CA PHE A 833 13.05 22.98 -42.16
C PHE A 833 13.11 22.93 -40.61
N GLY A 834 12.27 22.13 -39.96
CA GLY A 834 12.24 22.11 -38.49
C GLY A 834 11.95 23.49 -37.85
N ARG A 835 11.54 24.47 -38.63
CA ARG A 835 11.25 25.84 -38.21
C ARG A 835 10.12 26.45 -39.00
N GLN A 836 9.43 27.41 -38.39
CA GLN A 836 8.39 28.19 -39.06
C GLN A 836 9.02 29.12 -40.12
N THR A 837 8.22 29.46 -41.13
CA THR A 837 8.52 30.46 -42.15
C THR A 837 7.40 31.51 -42.17
N PRO A 838 7.65 32.73 -42.71
CA PRO A 838 6.59 33.66 -42.97
C PRO A 838 5.43 33.05 -43.79
N VAL A 839 4.20 33.45 -43.54
CA VAL A 839 2.99 32.87 -44.16
C VAL A 839 2.92 33.07 -45.66
N ASP A 840 3.65 34.05 -46.19
CA ASP A 840 3.76 34.37 -47.60
C ASP A 840 5.03 33.78 -48.28
N ALA A 841 5.77 32.92 -47.61
CA ALA A 841 7.02 32.36 -48.15
C ALA A 841 6.87 31.39 -49.31
N PHE A 842 5.67 30.78 -49.43
CA PHE A 842 5.40 29.76 -50.45
C PHE A 842 4.17 30.14 -51.31
N PRO A 843 4.32 30.99 -52.33
CA PRO A 843 3.16 31.54 -53.07
C PRO A 843 2.46 30.52 -53.95
N LYS A 844 2.98 29.34 -54.12
CA LYS A 844 2.36 28.20 -54.83
C LYS A 844 1.75 27.13 -53.91
N GLY A 845 2.03 27.23 -52.62
CA GLY A 845 1.58 26.24 -51.59
C GLY A 845 0.45 26.65 -50.73
#